data_e3ab5f47285c6896fd57f9b7b5bf46d5
#
_entry.id   e3ab5f47285c6896fd57f9b7b5bf46d5
#
_cell.length_a   1.000
_cell.length_b   1.000
_cell.length_c   1.000
_cell.angle_alpha   90.00
_cell.angle_beta   90.00
_cell.angle_gamma   90.00
#
_symmetry.space_group_name_H-M   'P 1'
#
loop_
_entity.id
_entity.type
_entity.pdbx_description
1 polymer ?
#
loop_
_entity_poly.entity_id
_entity_poly.type
_entity_poly.pdbx_seq_one_letter_code
_entity_poly.pdbx_strand_id
1 'polypeptide(L)'
;MPLEPIAIVGIGCRFPGAKNPEAFWRLLCDGVEAISEVPKSRWDIDQFYDPDPTKPNKTHTRRGGFLEDIDRFDPQFFGISPREANTIDPQQRLLLEVAWEALEDAGQIPAQLAGTQTGVFIGIGTHDYSIMLWQHPISDPYATTGTGNCIAANRISYAFDFKGPSLAIDTACSSSLVAVHLACQSIWTGESTMALAGGVNVLLLPTIMVGFSKGGFLSGDGRCKSFDASANGYVRSEGAGIVVLKPLSQAQADGDPIYAIIRGSAVNQDGWTNGLAAPNPKAQEAVIREACRRAGISPGQIQYVEAHGTGTKLGDPVEMQALGAVLAEGREPGDYCAVGSVKTNIGHAETAAGVAGLIKVALALKHQQIPPSLHFQDPNPAIAFAELPLRVQTSLTSWSKGSTPALAGVNSFGFGGTNAHLVLEEYLAEAQRRRGESKLSGYLLTLSAKSERGLRELAGRYQEFLEAHSEISLPDVCFTANTRRSQFNYRLAVVTKSIEQLRSQLQAFASAGEAIGLVRGQIASNSTLKMAFLFTGQGSQYLGMGRELYETQPTFRAALDRCAEILQPYLEKPLLEVIYPHRTGTNSPIASLLDETVYTQPALFALEYALSELWQSWGVEPAAVMGHSVGEYVAACVAGVFSLEDGLKLIAVRGRLMQQLPKDGAMVAIFASEDEVSTAIAPYQKQVAIAAINGSKNIVISGDREAIEIIVTDLKTKGIETKPLNVSHAFHSPLMEPILAEFEQVARQISYSSPQIELISNLTGESINEEIATPEYWCRHIRQPVRFVQSMETLHQLGYQAFIEIGAKPTLLGMGRSILENHSKFLLWLPSLRQGNSDWQQLFQSLGELYVKGVKLNWSECDDSRNLVHLPTYPFQRQRFWWEGNNSHQSPVISYQKADKEEFPSPQSPLTSHQSPVISYQKADKEEF
;
A
#
# COMPACT_ATOMS: atom_id res chain seq x y z
N MET A 1 22.95 -18.52 -23.55
CA MET A 1 23.08 -17.35 -22.70
C MET A 1 22.83 -17.79 -21.26
N PRO A 2 23.47 -17.23 -20.24
CA PRO A 2 23.11 -17.51 -18.87
C PRO A 2 21.65 -17.11 -18.63
N LEU A 3 20.92 -17.87 -17.83
CA LEU A 3 19.53 -17.57 -17.46
C LEU A 3 19.52 -16.28 -16.63
N GLU A 4 18.47 -15.47 -16.80
CA GLU A 4 18.27 -14.28 -15.96
C GLU A 4 18.05 -14.73 -14.49
N PRO A 5 18.75 -14.12 -13.52
CA PRO A 5 18.51 -14.43 -12.11
C PRO A 5 17.09 -14.04 -11.69
N ILE A 6 16.51 -14.79 -10.75
CA ILE A 6 15.15 -14.57 -10.24
C ILE A 6 15.24 -14.00 -8.82
N ALA A 7 14.62 -12.85 -8.57
CA ALA A 7 14.53 -12.23 -7.27
C ALA A 7 13.39 -12.83 -6.43
N ILE A 8 13.65 -13.11 -5.15
CA ILE A 8 12.63 -13.35 -4.13
C ILE A 8 12.26 -12.00 -3.53
N VAL A 9 11.08 -11.46 -3.89
CA VAL A 9 10.66 -10.11 -3.52
C VAL A 9 9.67 -10.08 -2.36
N GLY A 10 9.06 -11.22 -2.01
CA GLY A 10 8.13 -11.30 -0.88
C GLY A 10 8.03 -12.71 -0.32
N ILE A 11 7.73 -12.79 0.97
CA ILE A 11 7.60 -14.04 1.72
C ILE A 11 6.35 -13.99 2.60
N GLY A 12 5.53 -15.03 2.53
CA GLY A 12 4.48 -15.32 3.50
C GLY A 12 4.70 -16.71 4.09
N CYS A 13 4.56 -16.89 5.40
CA CYS A 13 4.70 -18.21 6.00
C CYS A 13 3.95 -18.41 7.31
N ARG A 14 3.68 -19.67 7.61
CA ARG A 14 3.22 -20.20 8.89
C ARG A 14 3.99 -21.48 9.17
N PHE A 15 4.78 -21.50 10.23
CA PHE A 15 5.47 -22.68 10.72
C PHE A 15 5.20 -22.86 12.22
N PRO A 16 5.39 -24.06 12.80
CA PRO A 16 5.26 -24.25 14.24
C PRO A 16 6.03 -23.19 15.02
N GLY A 17 5.36 -22.51 15.94
CA GLY A 17 5.93 -21.40 16.74
C GLY A 17 6.19 -20.10 15.99
N ALA A 18 5.89 -20.01 14.68
CA ALA A 18 6.16 -18.82 13.86
C ALA A 18 4.98 -18.45 12.95
N LYS A 19 4.42 -17.26 13.16
CA LYS A 19 3.22 -16.76 12.45
C LYS A 19 3.52 -15.93 11.20
N ASN A 20 4.78 -15.56 10.98
CA ASN A 20 5.23 -14.74 9.85
C ASN A 20 6.75 -14.88 9.66
N PRO A 21 7.36 -14.32 8.62
CA PRO A 21 8.79 -14.42 8.35
C PRO A 21 9.67 -13.88 9.47
N GLU A 22 9.29 -12.78 10.13
CA GLU A 22 10.05 -12.19 11.23
C GLU A 22 10.07 -13.10 12.47
N ALA A 23 8.91 -13.64 12.86
CA ALA A 23 8.81 -14.60 13.95
C ALA A 23 9.59 -15.89 13.64
N PHE A 24 9.58 -16.33 12.38
CA PHE A 24 10.35 -17.48 11.94
C PHE A 24 11.86 -17.22 12.02
N TRP A 25 12.31 -16.06 11.58
CA TRP A 25 13.71 -15.66 11.69
C TRP A 25 14.18 -15.63 13.16
N ARG A 26 13.39 -15.03 14.04
CA ARG A 26 13.67 -14.97 15.48
C ARG A 26 13.77 -16.37 16.11
N LEU A 27 12.79 -17.24 15.79
CA LEU A 27 12.79 -18.64 16.24
C LEU A 27 14.06 -19.38 15.83
N LEU A 28 14.54 -19.17 14.59
CA LEU A 28 15.76 -19.78 14.08
C LEU A 28 17.02 -19.26 14.79
N CYS A 29 17.13 -17.94 14.97
CA CYS A 29 18.28 -17.31 15.65
C CYS A 29 18.38 -17.70 17.12
N ASP A 30 17.23 -17.79 17.80
CA ASP A 30 17.16 -18.18 19.22
C ASP A 30 17.33 -19.69 19.43
N GLY A 31 17.41 -20.48 18.35
CA GLY A 31 17.55 -21.93 18.43
C GLY A 31 16.39 -22.64 19.12
N VAL A 32 15.15 -22.20 18.82
CA VAL A 32 13.95 -22.76 19.45
C VAL A 32 13.56 -24.08 18.78
N GLU A 33 13.29 -25.13 19.58
CA GLU A 33 12.59 -26.35 19.15
C GLU A 33 11.08 -26.16 19.28
N ALA A 34 10.37 -26.12 18.14
CA ALA A 34 8.92 -25.86 18.07
C ALA A 34 8.09 -27.18 17.97
N ILE A 35 8.61 -28.26 18.52
CA ILE A 35 7.95 -29.57 18.51
C ILE A 35 7.18 -29.77 19.80
N SER A 36 5.91 -30.16 19.68
CA SER A 36 5.00 -30.39 20.80
C SER A 36 4.43 -31.82 20.77
N GLU A 37 3.72 -32.17 21.84
CA GLU A 37 2.85 -33.36 21.79
C GLU A 37 1.68 -33.11 20.85
N VAL A 38 1.15 -34.15 20.20
CA VAL A 38 -0.04 -34.09 19.33
C VAL A 38 -1.20 -33.41 20.07
N PRO A 39 -1.71 -32.25 19.57
CA PRO A 39 -2.82 -31.57 20.22
C PRO A 39 -4.10 -32.40 20.19
N LYS A 40 -4.89 -32.37 21.27
CA LYS A 40 -6.21 -33.03 21.30
C LYS A 40 -7.17 -32.56 20.22
N SER A 41 -6.96 -31.38 19.68
CA SER A 41 -7.73 -30.84 18.56
C SER A 41 -7.41 -31.53 17.22
N ARG A 42 -6.34 -32.34 17.13
CA ARG A 42 -6.00 -33.18 15.97
C ARG A 42 -6.60 -34.58 16.13
N TRP A 43 -6.08 -35.34 17.09
CA TRP A 43 -6.59 -36.68 17.50
C TRP A 43 -6.14 -37.01 18.91
N ASP A 44 -6.80 -37.97 19.54
CA ASP A 44 -6.40 -38.51 20.82
C ASP A 44 -5.20 -39.48 20.63
N ILE A 45 -3.98 -38.96 20.93
CA ILE A 45 -2.75 -39.74 20.71
C ILE A 45 -2.67 -41.00 21.56
N ASP A 46 -3.30 -41.03 22.73
CA ASP A 46 -3.24 -42.23 23.62
C ASP A 46 -3.91 -43.44 22.97
N GLN A 47 -4.84 -43.25 22.06
CA GLN A 47 -5.45 -44.32 21.30
C GLN A 47 -4.52 -44.91 20.23
N PHE A 48 -3.50 -44.16 19.79
CA PHE A 48 -2.61 -44.55 18.69
C PHE A 48 -1.16 -44.73 19.09
N TYR A 49 -0.77 -44.41 20.32
CA TYR A 49 0.60 -44.53 20.80
C TYR A 49 0.88 -45.85 21.46
N ASP A 50 2.05 -46.42 21.20
CA ASP A 50 2.68 -47.48 21.95
C ASP A 50 4.22 -47.36 21.81
N PRO A 51 5.01 -47.36 22.89
CA PRO A 51 6.46 -47.24 22.79
C PRO A 51 7.11 -48.41 22.03
N ASP A 52 6.46 -49.55 21.95
CA ASP A 52 6.92 -50.70 21.17
C ASP A 52 6.63 -50.46 19.67
N PRO A 53 7.66 -50.25 18.84
CA PRO A 53 7.47 -49.94 17.41
C PRO A 53 6.84 -51.13 16.65
N THR A 54 6.82 -52.34 17.22
CA THR A 54 6.27 -53.51 16.57
C THR A 54 4.75 -53.63 16.70
N LYS A 55 4.11 -52.93 17.64
CA LYS A 55 2.66 -52.98 17.89
C LYS A 55 1.88 -52.57 16.66
N PRO A 56 0.97 -53.39 16.11
CA PRO A 56 0.19 -53.03 14.95
C PRO A 56 -0.73 -51.82 15.22
N ASN A 57 -0.96 -51.02 14.20
CA ASN A 57 -1.82 -49.84 14.26
C ASN A 57 -1.45 -48.78 15.32
N LYS A 58 -0.20 -48.78 15.78
CA LYS A 58 0.33 -47.81 16.75
C LYS A 58 1.51 -47.04 16.17
N THR A 59 1.69 -45.81 16.60
CA THR A 59 2.91 -45.02 16.42
C THR A 59 3.75 -45.12 17.66
N HIS A 60 5.07 -45.07 17.51
CA HIS A 60 6.00 -45.04 18.64
C HIS A 60 6.50 -43.63 18.98
N THR A 61 5.89 -42.58 18.35
CA THR A 61 6.10 -41.18 18.69
C THR A 61 4.80 -40.49 19.04
N ARG A 62 4.85 -39.54 19.99
CA ARG A 62 3.74 -38.71 20.45
C ARG A 62 3.83 -37.27 19.98
N ARG A 63 4.91 -36.90 19.29
CA ARG A 63 5.31 -35.52 19.03
C ARG A 63 5.22 -35.20 17.53
N GLY A 64 5.00 -33.90 17.25
CA GLY A 64 4.99 -33.33 15.92
C GLY A 64 5.15 -31.83 15.97
N GLY A 65 5.38 -31.20 14.84
CA GLY A 65 5.29 -29.74 14.67
C GLY A 65 3.86 -29.37 14.28
N PHE A 66 3.15 -28.63 15.10
CA PHE A 66 1.75 -28.27 14.85
C PHE A 66 1.56 -26.77 14.76
N LEU A 67 0.70 -26.35 13.82
CA LEU A 67 0.24 -24.98 13.71
C LEU A 67 -0.90 -24.71 14.69
N GLU A 68 -0.94 -23.52 15.24
CA GLU A 68 -2.09 -23.01 15.96
C GLU A 68 -3.21 -22.63 14.99
N ASP A 69 -4.46 -22.66 15.46
CA ASP A 69 -5.62 -22.04 14.78
C ASP A 69 -5.86 -22.49 13.31
N ILE A 70 -5.51 -23.72 12.93
CA ILE A 70 -5.74 -24.22 11.56
C ILE A 70 -7.23 -24.31 11.19
N ASP A 71 -8.11 -24.35 12.19
CA ASP A 71 -9.56 -24.35 12.02
C ASP A 71 -10.14 -22.94 11.87
N ARG A 72 -9.28 -21.89 11.93
CA ARG A 72 -9.69 -20.49 11.79
C ARG A 72 -9.31 -19.90 10.44
N PHE A 73 -10.20 -19.06 9.91
CA PHE A 73 -10.07 -18.43 8.61
C PHE A 73 -10.89 -17.14 8.54
N ASP A 74 -10.54 -16.20 7.69
CA ASP A 74 -11.32 -15.01 7.35
C ASP A 74 -11.99 -15.14 5.97
N PRO A 75 -13.12 -15.86 5.84
CA PRO A 75 -13.76 -16.07 4.55
C PRO A 75 -14.34 -14.80 3.96
N GLN A 76 -14.78 -13.87 4.80
CA GLN A 76 -15.35 -12.59 4.36
C GLN A 76 -14.32 -11.77 3.61
N PHE A 77 -13.06 -11.85 4.02
CA PHE A 77 -11.97 -11.15 3.33
C PHE A 77 -11.84 -11.62 1.88
N PHE A 78 -12.01 -12.91 1.61
CA PHE A 78 -11.89 -13.51 0.26
C PHE A 78 -13.24 -13.64 -0.47
N GLY A 79 -14.34 -13.12 0.07
CA GLY A 79 -15.67 -13.24 -0.55
C GLY A 79 -16.23 -14.65 -0.51
N ILE A 80 -15.76 -15.50 0.41
CA ILE A 80 -16.18 -16.90 0.57
C ILE A 80 -17.31 -16.96 1.60
N SER A 81 -18.38 -17.71 1.27
CA SER A 81 -19.49 -17.90 2.18
C SER A 81 -19.11 -18.77 3.41
N PRO A 82 -19.73 -18.58 4.59
CA PRO A 82 -19.49 -19.46 5.73
C PRO A 82 -19.78 -20.94 5.44
N ARG A 83 -20.76 -21.24 4.58
CA ARG A 83 -21.08 -22.59 4.15
C ARG A 83 -19.92 -23.22 3.39
N GLU A 84 -19.40 -22.52 2.38
CA GLU A 84 -18.24 -22.96 1.62
C GLU A 84 -17.00 -23.11 2.51
N ALA A 85 -16.74 -22.12 3.39
CA ALA A 85 -15.59 -22.11 4.28
C ALA A 85 -15.48 -23.39 5.15
N ASN A 86 -16.60 -23.99 5.58
CA ASN A 86 -16.61 -25.23 6.35
C ASN A 86 -16.13 -26.45 5.56
N THR A 87 -16.29 -26.46 4.25
CA THR A 87 -15.90 -27.57 3.38
C THR A 87 -14.52 -27.41 2.76
N ILE A 88 -13.92 -26.24 2.83
CA ILE A 88 -12.57 -25.98 2.32
C ILE A 88 -11.53 -26.60 3.25
N ASP A 89 -10.61 -27.37 2.68
CA ASP A 89 -9.44 -27.90 3.39
C ASP A 89 -8.66 -26.77 4.08
N PRO A 90 -8.31 -26.91 5.37
CA PRO A 90 -7.45 -25.94 6.06
C PRO A 90 -6.21 -25.54 5.28
N GLN A 91 -5.63 -26.43 4.47
CA GLN A 91 -4.47 -26.14 3.62
C GLN A 91 -4.79 -25.06 2.59
N GLN A 92 -5.95 -25.12 1.92
CA GLN A 92 -6.36 -24.08 0.95
C GLN A 92 -6.66 -22.73 1.63
N ARG A 93 -7.27 -22.76 2.83
CA ARG A 93 -7.53 -21.53 3.61
C ARG A 93 -6.23 -20.85 4.03
N LEU A 94 -5.29 -21.65 4.54
CA LEU A 94 -3.98 -21.18 4.96
C LEU A 94 -3.18 -20.59 3.80
N LEU A 95 -3.21 -21.24 2.63
CA LEU A 95 -2.56 -20.77 1.42
C LEU A 95 -3.10 -19.43 0.93
N LEU A 96 -4.42 -19.20 1.00
CA LEU A 96 -5.02 -17.89 0.63
C LEU A 96 -4.46 -16.76 1.48
N GLU A 97 -4.43 -16.93 2.80
CA GLU A 97 -3.90 -15.92 3.72
C GLU A 97 -2.40 -15.71 3.53
N VAL A 98 -1.63 -16.80 3.41
CA VAL A 98 -0.17 -16.74 3.21
C VAL A 98 0.18 -16.12 1.85
N ALA A 99 -0.60 -16.38 0.80
CA ALA A 99 -0.41 -15.77 -0.52
C ALA A 99 -0.67 -14.26 -0.49
N TRP A 100 -1.75 -13.83 0.19
CA TRP A 100 -2.00 -12.41 0.41
C TRP A 100 -0.84 -11.72 1.13
N GLU A 101 -0.38 -12.32 2.23
CA GLU A 101 0.72 -11.77 3.02
C GLU A 101 2.03 -11.71 2.22
N ALA A 102 2.32 -12.73 1.41
CA ALA A 102 3.51 -12.73 0.54
C ALA A 102 3.45 -11.60 -0.50
N LEU A 103 2.28 -11.33 -1.09
CA LEU A 103 2.09 -10.20 -2.01
C LEU A 103 2.21 -8.85 -1.31
N GLU A 104 1.61 -8.69 -0.12
CA GLU A 104 1.77 -7.46 0.67
C GLU A 104 3.23 -7.23 1.10
N ASP A 105 3.93 -8.29 1.48
CA ASP A 105 5.34 -8.24 1.85
C ASP A 105 6.22 -7.84 0.66
N ALA A 106 5.88 -8.32 -0.54
CA ALA A 106 6.49 -7.92 -1.80
C ALA A 106 6.13 -6.48 -2.26
N GLY A 107 5.25 -5.78 -1.54
CA GLY A 107 4.72 -4.50 -1.99
C GLY A 107 3.86 -4.60 -3.26
N GLN A 108 3.33 -5.77 -3.57
CA GLN A 108 2.48 -6.00 -4.74
C GLN A 108 1.00 -5.87 -4.35
N ILE A 109 0.25 -5.06 -5.09
CA ILE A 109 -1.18 -4.84 -4.84
C ILE A 109 -1.99 -5.84 -5.68
N PRO A 110 -2.69 -6.83 -5.09
CA PRO A 110 -3.39 -7.87 -5.85
C PRO A 110 -4.36 -7.33 -6.90
N ALA A 111 -5.06 -6.24 -6.62
CA ALA A 111 -5.98 -5.62 -7.57
C ALA A 111 -5.29 -5.05 -8.83
N GLN A 112 -4.01 -4.69 -8.75
CA GLN A 112 -3.22 -4.24 -9.91
C GLN A 112 -2.67 -5.41 -10.72
N LEU A 113 -2.55 -6.58 -10.09
CA LEU A 113 -2.11 -7.82 -10.73
C LEU A 113 -3.26 -8.60 -11.37
N ALA A 114 -4.50 -8.22 -11.12
CA ALA A 114 -5.66 -8.87 -11.73
C ALA A 114 -5.56 -8.86 -13.26
N GLY A 115 -5.81 -10.02 -13.89
CA GLY A 115 -5.70 -10.20 -15.33
C GLY A 115 -4.28 -10.42 -15.87
N THR A 116 -3.23 -10.35 -15.03
CA THR A 116 -1.84 -10.55 -15.46
C THR A 116 -1.45 -12.03 -15.59
N GLN A 117 -0.34 -12.30 -16.31
CA GLN A 117 0.27 -13.62 -16.43
C GLN A 117 1.08 -13.98 -15.16
N THR A 118 0.46 -13.84 -13.98
CA THR A 118 1.05 -14.27 -12.72
C THR A 118 0.82 -15.77 -12.52
N GLY A 119 1.91 -16.54 -12.40
CA GLY A 119 1.87 -17.99 -12.18
C GLY A 119 1.67 -18.37 -10.70
N VAL A 120 1.07 -19.54 -10.44
CA VAL A 120 0.89 -20.09 -9.09
C VAL A 120 1.29 -21.56 -9.06
N PHE A 121 2.30 -21.89 -8.25
CA PHE A 121 2.90 -23.23 -8.17
C PHE A 121 2.96 -23.69 -6.71
N ILE A 122 2.14 -24.68 -6.34
CA ILE A 122 1.95 -25.09 -4.94
C ILE A 122 2.25 -26.56 -4.72
N GLY A 123 3.19 -26.87 -3.86
CA GLY A 123 3.46 -28.19 -3.34
C GLY A 123 2.40 -28.60 -2.31
N ILE A 124 1.66 -29.67 -2.57
CA ILE A 124 0.61 -30.20 -1.71
C ILE A 124 0.41 -31.70 -1.98
N GLY A 125 0.31 -32.53 -0.94
CA GLY A 125 0.16 -33.99 -1.10
C GLY A 125 -0.78 -34.60 -0.07
N THR A 126 -1.07 -33.97 1.05
CA THR A 126 -1.91 -34.50 2.12
C THR A 126 -3.41 -34.35 1.77
N HIS A 127 -4.20 -35.45 2.06
CA HIS A 127 -5.63 -35.52 1.77
C HIS A 127 -6.49 -35.75 3.02
N ASP A 128 -5.97 -35.48 4.20
CA ASP A 128 -6.60 -35.81 5.49
C ASP A 128 -8.02 -35.22 5.61
N TYR A 129 -8.20 -33.95 5.23
CA TYR A 129 -9.51 -33.29 5.31
C TYR A 129 -10.53 -33.89 4.34
N SER A 130 -10.08 -34.29 3.16
CA SER A 130 -10.90 -35.01 2.19
C SER A 130 -11.39 -36.37 2.76
N ILE A 131 -10.49 -37.12 3.40
CA ILE A 131 -10.81 -38.39 4.03
C ILE A 131 -11.82 -38.18 5.16
N MET A 132 -11.65 -37.18 6.00
CA MET A 132 -12.59 -36.83 7.08
C MET A 132 -13.99 -36.47 6.55
N LEU A 133 -14.07 -35.66 5.52
CA LEU A 133 -15.33 -35.28 4.89
C LEU A 133 -16.05 -36.46 4.27
N TRP A 134 -15.35 -37.34 3.54
CA TRP A 134 -15.94 -38.43 2.78
C TRP A 134 -16.34 -39.67 3.64
N GLN A 135 -16.00 -39.65 4.91
CA GLN A 135 -16.56 -40.62 5.88
C GLN A 135 -18.04 -40.38 6.19
N HIS A 136 -18.59 -39.26 5.76
CA HIS A 136 -19.99 -38.88 5.95
C HIS A 136 -20.69 -38.68 4.60
N PRO A 137 -22.04 -38.88 4.51
CA PRO A 137 -22.77 -38.56 3.29
C PRO A 137 -22.60 -37.07 2.93
N ILE A 138 -22.02 -36.80 1.77
CA ILE A 138 -21.76 -35.44 1.30
C ILE A 138 -22.94 -35.01 0.40
N SER A 139 -23.65 -33.95 0.80
CA SER A 139 -24.68 -33.30 0.01
C SER A 139 -24.29 -31.88 -0.41
N ASP A 140 -23.10 -31.37 0.01
CA ASP A 140 -22.67 -30.03 -0.29
C ASP A 140 -21.79 -29.99 -1.55
N PRO A 141 -22.19 -29.24 -2.61
CA PRO A 141 -21.42 -29.15 -3.85
C PRO A 141 -20.02 -28.51 -3.65
N TYR A 142 -19.83 -27.70 -2.61
CA TYR A 142 -18.53 -27.10 -2.31
C TYR A 142 -17.49 -28.11 -1.78
N ALA A 143 -17.89 -29.30 -1.35
CA ALA A 143 -16.95 -30.30 -0.84
C ALA A 143 -15.92 -30.72 -1.89
N THR A 144 -16.31 -30.86 -3.16
CA THR A 144 -15.40 -31.24 -4.26
C THR A 144 -14.32 -30.19 -4.50
N THR A 145 -14.70 -28.91 -4.60
CA THR A 145 -13.74 -27.81 -4.78
C THR A 145 -12.99 -27.47 -3.49
N GLY A 146 -13.59 -27.78 -2.35
CA GLY A 146 -12.97 -27.59 -1.03
C GLY A 146 -11.85 -28.58 -0.73
N THR A 147 -11.84 -29.77 -1.32
CA THR A 147 -10.91 -30.86 -1.00
C THR A 147 -9.97 -31.26 -2.13
N GLY A 148 -10.19 -30.80 -3.35
CA GLY A 148 -9.32 -31.13 -4.48
C GLY A 148 -7.95 -30.44 -4.36
N ASN A 149 -6.85 -31.20 -4.42
CA ASN A 149 -5.51 -30.61 -4.30
C ASN A 149 -5.19 -29.63 -5.43
N CYS A 150 -5.65 -29.87 -6.67
CA CYS A 150 -5.48 -28.92 -7.77
C CYS A 150 -6.11 -27.55 -7.47
N ILE A 151 -7.17 -27.50 -6.67
CA ILE A 151 -7.85 -26.27 -6.29
C ILE A 151 -6.99 -25.41 -5.34
N ALA A 152 -6.00 -25.96 -4.66
CA ALA A 152 -5.12 -25.23 -3.78
C ALA A 152 -4.38 -24.08 -4.54
N ALA A 153 -3.83 -24.36 -5.72
CA ALA A 153 -3.24 -23.31 -6.58
C ALA A 153 -4.31 -22.50 -7.29
N ASN A 154 -5.33 -23.19 -7.85
CA ASN A 154 -6.37 -22.55 -8.66
C ASN A 154 -7.23 -21.57 -7.85
N ARG A 155 -7.45 -21.82 -6.55
CA ARG A 155 -8.17 -20.92 -5.65
C ARG A 155 -7.42 -19.61 -5.42
N ILE A 156 -6.09 -19.64 -5.36
CA ILE A 156 -5.25 -18.44 -5.30
C ILE A 156 -5.41 -17.64 -6.60
N SER A 157 -5.26 -18.32 -7.76
CA SER A 157 -5.45 -17.67 -9.07
C SER A 157 -6.84 -17.08 -9.23
N TYR A 158 -7.88 -17.80 -8.77
CA TYR A 158 -9.26 -17.31 -8.78
C TYR A 158 -9.47 -16.10 -7.87
N ALA A 159 -8.97 -16.15 -6.64
CA ALA A 159 -9.15 -15.07 -5.65
C ALA A 159 -8.49 -13.75 -6.08
N PHE A 160 -7.41 -13.82 -6.85
CA PHE A 160 -6.64 -12.65 -7.29
C PHE A 160 -6.74 -12.37 -8.79
N ASP A 161 -7.54 -13.14 -9.51
CA ASP A 161 -7.73 -13.05 -10.98
C ASP A 161 -6.42 -13.20 -11.77
N PHE A 162 -5.54 -14.13 -11.38
CA PHE A 162 -4.30 -14.41 -12.10
C PHE A 162 -4.56 -15.31 -13.32
N LYS A 163 -3.86 -15.07 -14.43
CA LYS A 163 -4.03 -15.76 -15.70
C LYS A 163 -2.85 -16.65 -16.13
N GLY A 164 -1.74 -16.60 -15.38
CA GLY A 164 -0.59 -17.46 -15.62
C GLY A 164 -0.85 -18.93 -15.25
N PRO A 165 0.09 -19.85 -15.49
CA PRO A 165 0.00 -21.26 -15.13
C PRO A 165 -0.33 -21.44 -13.64
N SER A 166 -1.23 -22.36 -13.30
CA SER A 166 -1.71 -22.59 -11.93
C SER A 166 -1.69 -24.09 -11.63
N LEU A 167 -0.67 -24.56 -10.89
CA LEU A 167 -0.32 -25.97 -10.74
C LEU A 167 -0.19 -26.39 -9.28
N ALA A 168 -0.80 -27.50 -8.91
CA ALA A 168 -0.53 -28.25 -7.69
C ALA A 168 0.46 -29.38 -7.99
N ILE A 169 1.50 -29.52 -7.16
CA ILE A 169 2.63 -30.43 -7.39
C ILE A 169 2.76 -31.37 -6.18
N ASP A 170 2.82 -32.65 -6.44
CA ASP A 170 3.15 -33.67 -5.44
C ASP A 170 4.34 -34.49 -5.91
N THR A 171 5.48 -34.24 -5.28
CA THR A 171 6.72 -35.02 -5.36
C THR A 171 7.21 -35.37 -3.95
N ALA A 172 6.26 -35.53 -3.03
CA ALA A 172 6.49 -35.76 -1.61
C ALA A 172 7.32 -34.61 -0.97
N CYS A 173 8.41 -34.93 -0.27
CA CYS A 173 9.19 -33.94 0.48
C CYS A 173 9.82 -32.85 -0.39
N SER A 174 10.01 -33.08 -1.70
CA SER A 174 10.56 -32.11 -2.64
C SER A 174 9.53 -31.17 -3.27
N SER A 175 8.22 -31.38 -3.05
CA SER A 175 7.12 -30.73 -3.77
C SER A 175 7.24 -29.21 -3.86
N SER A 176 7.46 -28.51 -2.73
CA SER A 176 7.54 -27.04 -2.73
C SER A 176 8.81 -26.50 -3.39
N LEU A 177 9.93 -27.26 -3.35
CA LEU A 177 11.14 -26.82 -4.04
C LEU A 177 11.05 -27.06 -5.55
N VAL A 178 10.39 -28.16 -5.96
CA VAL A 178 10.00 -28.42 -7.37
C VAL A 178 9.03 -27.33 -7.85
N ALA A 179 8.07 -26.91 -7.02
CA ALA A 179 7.17 -25.80 -7.34
C ALA A 179 7.94 -24.48 -7.62
N VAL A 180 8.94 -24.18 -6.81
CA VAL A 180 9.82 -23.00 -7.04
C VAL A 180 10.62 -23.17 -8.34
N HIS A 181 11.14 -24.37 -8.61
CA HIS A 181 11.86 -24.65 -9.85
C HIS A 181 10.97 -24.43 -11.10
N LEU A 182 9.74 -24.95 -11.10
CA LEU A 182 8.79 -24.77 -12.19
C LEU A 182 8.35 -23.30 -12.35
N ALA A 183 8.20 -22.58 -11.24
CA ALA A 183 7.92 -21.16 -11.27
C ALA A 183 9.07 -20.36 -11.93
N CYS A 184 10.33 -20.65 -11.60
CA CYS A 184 11.48 -20.07 -12.28
C CYS A 184 11.49 -20.40 -13.77
N GLN A 185 11.20 -21.65 -14.15
CA GLN A 185 11.11 -22.06 -15.55
C GLN A 185 10.01 -21.29 -16.30
N SER A 186 8.82 -21.14 -15.70
CA SER A 186 7.70 -20.41 -16.29
C SER A 186 8.05 -18.93 -16.52
N ILE A 187 8.84 -18.32 -15.62
CA ILE A 187 9.35 -16.95 -15.80
C ILE A 187 10.40 -16.92 -16.94
N TRP A 188 11.35 -17.83 -16.97
CA TRP A 188 12.39 -17.88 -18.01
C TRP A 188 11.83 -18.15 -19.40
N THR A 189 10.74 -18.92 -19.52
CA THR A 189 10.06 -19.18 -20.79
C THR A 189 9.08 -18.09 -21.21
N GLY A 190 8.81 -17.10 -20.33
CA GLY A 190 7.89 -16.00 -20.58
C GLY A 190 6.41 -16.38 -20.44
N GLU A 191 6.08 -17.56 -19.90
CA GLU A 191 4.70 -17.96 -19.58
C GLU A 191 4.17 -17.19 -18.35
N SER A 192 5.07 -16.79 -17.45
CA SER A 192 4.75 -15.96 -16.30
C SER A 192 5.63 -14.72 -16.27
N THR A 193 5.04 -13.56 -15.93
CA THR A 193 5.78 -12.31 -15.66
C THR A 193 6.24 -12.23 -14.21
N MET A 194 5.51 -12.89 -13.32
CA MET A 194 5.75 -13.04 -11.89
C MET A 194 5.14 -14.39 -11.45
N ALA A 195 5.62 -14.96 -10.36
CA ALA A 195 5.04 -16.20 -9.86
C ALA A 195 4.98 -16.24 -8.33
N LEU A 196 3.91 -16.87 -7.79
CA LEU A 196 3.81 -17.33 -6.41
C LEU A 196 4.19 -18.80 -6.39
N ALA A 197 5.18 -19.16 -5.56
CA ALA A 197 5.62 -20.54 -5.45
C ALA A 197 5.80 -20.94 -4.00
N GLY A 198 5.41 -22.16 -3.65
CA GLY A 198 5.54 -22.62 -2.27
C GLY A 198 4.90 -23.96 -2.01
N GLY A 199 4.48 -24.18 -0.76
CA GLY A 199 3.82 -25.44 -0.41
C GLY A 199 3.18 -25.40 0.97
N VAL A 200 2.36 -26.41 1.25
CA VAL A 200 1.59 -26.55 2.48
C VAL A 200 1.52 -28.00 2.93
N ASN A 201 1.50 -28.23 4.22
CA ASN A 201 1.24 -29.53 4.84
C ASN A 201 0.48 -29.34 6.16
N VAL A 202 -0.60 -30.07 6.35
CA VAL A 202 -1.39 -30.08 7.60
C VAL A 202 -1.70 -31.52 7.99
N LEU A 203 -1.59 -31.85 9.27
CA LEU A 203 -1.74 -33.19 9.83
C LEU A 203 -3.06 -33.28 10.60
N LEU A 204 -4.07 -33.98 10.05
CA LEU A 204 -5.40 -34.06 10.66
C LEU A 204 -5.77 -35.48 11.11
N LEU A 205 -5.11 -36.51 10.55
CA LEU A 205 -5.37 -37.90 10.84
C LEU A 205 -4.11 -38.67 11.29
N PRO A 206 -4.23 -39.62 12.20
CA PRO A 206 -3.10 -40.42 12.68
C PRO A 206 -2.57 -41.45 11.67
N THR A 207 -3.34 -41.76 10.62
CA THR A 207 -3.12 -42.91 9.73
C THR A 207 -1.73 -42.87 9.08
N ILE A 208 -1.35 -41.71 8.51
CA ILE A 208 -0.03 -41.57 7.86
C ILE A 208 1.09 -41.61 8.90
N MET A 209 0.87 -41.03 10.09
CA MET A 209 1.85 -41.07 11.20
C MET A 209 2.08 -42.52 11.67
N VAL A 210 1.04 -43.33 11.77
CA VAL A 210 1.14 -44.75 12.08
C VAL A 210 1.91 -45.49 10.96
N GLY A 211 1.56 -45.24 9.69
CA GLY A 211 2.24 -45.87 8.54
C GLY A 211 3.75 -45.57 8.51
N PHE A 212 4.15 -44.31 8.67
CA PHE A 212 5.56 -43.89 8.70
C PHE A 212 6.30 -44.43 9.95
N SER A 213 5.58 -44.51 11.08
CA SER A 213 6.14 -45.19 12.27
C SER A 213 6.44 -46.66 11.99
N LYS A 214 5.57 -47.39 11.30
CA LYS A 214 5.78 -48.79 10.89
C LYS A 214 6.88 -48.97 9.86
N GLY A 215 7.05 -47.97 8.97
CA GLY A 215 8.13 -47.92 8.00
C GLY A 215 9.52 -47.60 8.61
N GLY A 216 9.58 -47.27 9.91
CA GLY A 216 10.83 -46.91 10.57
C GLY A 216 11.39 -45.55 10.21
N PHE A 217 10.53 -44.65 9.66
CA PHE A 217 10.95 -43.31 9.28
C PHE A 217 10.92 -42.29 10.42
N LEU A 218 10.07 -42.51 11.46
CA LEU A 218 9.87 -41.58 12.55
C LEU A 218 10.83 -41.80 13.72
N SER A 219 11.20 -40.65 14.33
CA SER A 219 11.99 -40.63 15.57
C SER A 219 11.09 -40.89 16.77
N GLY A 220 11.45 -41.84 17.62
CA GLY A 220 10.66 -42.20 18.81
C GLY A 220 10.69 -41.12 19.90
N ASP A 221 11.73 -40.34 19.98
CA ASP A 221 11.88 -39.20 20.91
C ASP A 221 11.33 -37.88 20.35
N GLY A 222 10.82 -37.91 19.10
CA GLY A 222 10.16 -36.76 18.47
C GLY A 222 11.10 -35.62 18.13
N ARG A 223 12.33 -35.90 17.67
CA ARG A 223 13.33 -34.91 17.25
C ARG A 223 13.99 -35.30 15.94
N CYS A 224 14.21 -34.29 15.09
CA CYS A 224 15.09 -34.42 13.93
C CYS A 224 16.52 -34.13 14.38
N LYS A 225 17.35 -35.17 14.53
CA LYS A 225 18.74 -35.06 14.95
C LYS A 225 19.67 -35.18 13.75
N SER A 226 19.62 -34.16 12.89
CA SER A 226 20.33 -34.15 11.61
C SER A 226 21.84 -34.30 11.83
N PHE A 227 22.46 -35.30 11.16
CA PHE A 227 23.89 -35.57 11.12
C PHE A 227 24.49 -36.08 12.44
N ASP A 228 23.69 -36.28 13.50
CA ASP A 228 24.11 -36.72 14.81
C ASP A 228 24.19 -38.26 14.90
N ALA A 229 25.09 -38.79 15.75
CA ALA A 229 25.23 -40.21 15.99
C ALA A 229 23.94 -40.86 16.52
N SER A 230 23.11 -40.12 17.23
CA SER A 230 21.81 -40.53 17.77
C SER A 230 20.65 -40.42 16.77
N ALA A 231 20.92 -40.05 15.51
CA ALA A 231 19.91 -39.96 14.46
C ALA A 231 19.11 -41.25 14.30
N ASN A 232 17.79 -41.20 14.45
CA ASN A 232 16.91 -42.39 14.48
C ASN A 232 15.59 -42.21 13.73
N GLY A 233 15.49 -41.15 12.93
CA GLY A 233 14.30 -40.80 12.15
C GLY A 233 13.95 -39.30 12.26
N TYR A 234 12.86 -38.91 11.59
CA TYR A 234 12.36 -37.53 11.63
C TYR A 234 11.06 -37.41 12.45
N VAL A 235 10.66 -36.17 12.72
CA VAL A 235 9.35 -35.84 13.29
C VAL A 235 8.50 -35.10 12.23
N ARG A 236 7.26 -35.52 12.05
CA ARG A 236 6.33 -34.90 11.10
C ARG A 236 5.93 -33.49 11.56
N SER A 237 5.69 -32.60 10.62
CA SER A 237 5.32 -31.21 10.93
C SER A 237 4.30 -30.65 9.92
N GLU A 238 3.50 -29.76 10.43
CA GLU A 238 2.66 -28.85 9.63
C GLU A 238 3.48 -27.64 9.17
N GLY A 239 3.00 -26.94 8.14
CA GLY A 239 3.58 -25.68 7.68
C GLY A 239 3.00 -25.21 6.37
N ALA A 240 3.14 -23.92 6.11
CA ALA A 240 2.88 -23.30 4.83
C ALA A 240 3.89 -22.18 4.55
N GLY A 241 4.33 -22.09 3.31
CA GLY A 241 5.19 -20.99 2.85
C GLY A 241 4.94 -20.67 1.39
N ILE A 242 4.96 -19.41 1.06
CA ILE A 242 4.90 -18.87 -0.31
C ILE A 242 5.96 -17.80 -0.47
N VAL A 243 6.66 -17.85 -1.60
CA VAL A 243 7.59 -16.81 -2.05
C VAL A 243 7.05 -16.18 -3.33
N VAL A 244 7.25 -14.86 -3.47
CA VAL A 244 6.93 -14.11 -4.69
C VAL A 244 8.22 -13.95 -5.49
N LEU A 245 8.18 -14.38 -6.75
CA LEU A 245 9.31 -14.47 -7.67
C LEU A 245 9.14 -13.51 -8.85
N LYS A 246 10.17 -12.72 -9.15
CA LYS A 246 10.23 -11.82 -10.32
C LYS A 246 11.58 -11.90 -11.02
N PRO A 247 11.68 -11.63 -12.33
CA PRO A 247 12.97 -11.36 -12.96
C PRO A 247 13.73 -10.30 -12.19
N LEU A 248 15.03 -10.50 -11.95
CA LEU A 248 15.85 -9.56 -11.16
C LEU A 248 15.85 -8.15 -11.77
N SER A 249 15.98 -8.06 -13.08
CA SER A 249 15.96 -6.77 -13.79
C SER A 249 14.65 -6.00 -13.55
N GLN A 250 13.51 -6.71 -13.57
CA GLN A 250 12.21 -6.11 -13.33
C GLN A 250 12.04 -5.71 -11.85
N ALA A 251 12.45 -6.57 -10.90
CA ALA A 251 12.40 -6.24 -9.48
C ALA A 251 13.24 -4.99 -9.14
N GLN A 252 14.41 -4.85 -9.79
CA GLN A 252 15.26 -3.66 -9.64
C GLN A 252 14.62 -2.40 -10.25
N ALA A 253 14.03 -2.52 -11.44
CA ALA A 253 13.35 -1.41 -12.12
C ALA A 253 12.13 -0.91 -11.32
N ASP A 254 11.37 -1.83 -10.70
CA ASP A 254 10.20 -1.53 -9.88
C ASP A 254 10.57 -1.08 -8.46
N GLY A 255 11.85 -1.16 -8.09
CA GLY A 255 12.35 -0.84 -6.74
C GLY A 255 11.84 -1.80 -5.66
N ASP A 256 11.52 -3.04 -6.03
CA ASP A 256 10.96 -4.03 -5.09
C ASP A 256 11.97 -4.40 -3.99
N PRO A 257 11.53 -4.73 -2.78
CA PRO A 257 12.39 -5.27 -1.73
C PRO A 257 12.84 -6.67 -2.14
N ILE A 258 14.15 -6.95 -2.10
CA ILE A 258 14.72 -8.24 -2.49
C ILE A 258 15.32 -8.93 -1.27
N TYR A 259 14.88 -10.16 -0.99
CA TYR A 259 15.42 -11.00 0.08
C TYR A 259 16.71 -11.70 -0.35
N ALA A 260 16.69 -12.33 -1.51
CA ALA A 260 17.79 -13.08 -2.10
C ALA A 260 17.53 -13.30 -3.60
N ILE A 261 18.53 -13.79 -4.31
CA ILE A 261 18.46 -14.08 -5.75
C ILE A 261 18.59 -15.58 -5.96
N ILE A 262 17.70 -16.20 -6.74
CA ILE A 262 17.86 -17.56 -7.24
C ILE A 262 18.69 -17.49 -8.53
N ARG A 263 19.93 -18.00 -8.47
CA ARG A 263 20.87 -18.04 -9.58
C ARG A 263 20.66 -19.24 -10.49
N GLY A 264 20.25 -20.37 -9.92
CA GLY A 264 20.03 -21.59 -10.64
C GLY A 264 19.23 -22.61 -9.83
N SER A 265 18.58 -23.51 -10.54
CA SER A 265 17.78 -24.59 -9.95
C SER A 265 17.80 -25.83 -10.84
N ALA A 266 17.76 -27.01 -10.22
CA ALA A 266 17.68 -28.28 -10.95
C ALA A 266 16.78 -29.28 -10.22
N VAL A 267 16.18 -30.16 -10.99
CA VAL A 267 15.35 -31.29 -10.53
C VAL A 267 15.79 -32.52 -11.31
N ASN A 268 15.89 -33.67 -10.65
CA ASN A 268 16.11 -34.98 -11.28
C ASN A 268 15.41 -36.11 -10.52
N GLN A 269 15.66 -37.34 -10.90
CA GLN A 269 15.10 -38.53 -10.30
C GLN A 269 16.20 -39.52 -9.94
N ASP A 270 16.06 -40.24 -8.80
CA ASP A 270 16.98 -41.27 -8.34
C ASP A 270 17.10 -42.45 -9.30
N GLY A 271 16.07 -42.74 -10.06
CA GLY A 271 15.99 -43.89 -10.96
C GLY A 271 15.91 -45.21 -10.18
N TRP A 272 16.55 -46.23 -10.70
CA TRP A 272 16.59 -47.57 -10.04
C TRP A 272 17.55 -47.57 -8.85
N THR A 273 17.05 -47.96 -7.68
CA THR A 273 17.79 -48.12 -6.42
C THR A 273 17.47 -49.44 -5.73
N ASN A 274 18.04 -49.75 -4.57
CA ASN A 274 17.76 -50.98 -3.81
C ASN A 274 16.36 -51.02 -3.16
N GLY A 275 15.54 -50.02 -3.40
CA GLY A 275 14.14 -49.87 -2.95
C GLY A 275 13.60 -48.54 -3.34
N LEU A 276 12.28 -48.40 -3.58
CA LEU A 276 11.63 -47.20 -4.08
C LEU A 276 11.96 -45.96 -3.22
N ALA A 277 12.09 -46.11 -1.91
CA ALA A 277 12.41 -45.03 -0.97
C ALA A 277 13.90 -44.94 -0.61
N ALA A 278 14.79 -45.68 -1.28
CA ALA A 278 16.23 -45.65 -0.98
C ALA A 278 16.91 -44.53 -1.80
N PRO A 279 17.61 -43.56 -1.16
CA PRO A 279 18.21 -42.44 -1.87
C PRO A 279 19.39 -42.88 -2.76
N ASN A 280 19.63 -42.14 -3.86
CA ASN A 280 20.74 -42.36 -4.78
C ASN A 280 21.76 -41.23 -4.68
N PRO A 281 22.99 -41.49 -4.11
CA PRO A 281 23.98 -40.44 -3.95
C PRO A 281 24.43 -39.83 -5.29
N LYS A 282 24.48 -40.61 -6.37
CA LYS A 282 24.88 -40.11 -7.68
C LYS A 282 23.83 -39.18 -8.30
N ALA A 283 22.54 -39.44 -8.08
CA ALA A 283 21.48 -38.54 -8.49
C ALA A 283 21.52 -37.24 -7.70
N GLN A 284 21.77 -37.30 -6.39
CA GLN A 284 21.95 -36.09 -5.56
C GLN A 284 23.18 -35.27 -5.99
N GLU A 285 24.34 -35.90 -6.25
CA GLU A 285 25.50 -35.21 -6.83
C GLU A 285 25.14 -34.54 -8.15
N ALA A 286 24.44 -35.24 -9.04
CA ALA A 286 24.10 -34.72 -10.37
C ALA A 286 23.15 -33.50 -10.32
N VAL A 287 22.13 -33.50 -9.43
CA VAL A 287 21.21 -32.38 -9.30
C VAL A 287 21.90 -31.13 -8.75
N ILE A 288 22.84 -31.29 -7.79
CA ILE A 288 23.61 -30.19 -7.22
C ILE A 288 24.53 -29.59 -8.29
N ARG A 289 25.33 -30.43 -9.01
CA ARG A 289 26.19 -29.93 -10.12
C ARG A 289 25.40 -29.22 -11.19
N GLU A 290 24.26 -29.75 -11.59
CA GLU A 290 23.42 -29.12 -12.63
C GLU A 290 22.87 -27.76 -12.18
N ALA A 291 22.45 -27.61 -10.91
CA ALA A 291 22.02 -26.33 -10.38
C ALA A 291 23.17 -25.30 -10.33
N CYS A 292 24.37 -25.71 -9.90
CA CYS A 292 25.59 -24.87 -9.94
C CYS A 292 25.97 -24.47 -11.37
N ARG A 293 25.90 -25.43 -12.31
CA ARG A 293 26.17 -25.15 -13.73
C ARG A 293 25.19 -24.11 -14.31
N ARG A 294 23.88 -24.22 -13.99
CA ARG A 294 22.87 -23.23 -14.40
C ARG A 294 23.06 -21.89 -13.71
N ALA A 295 23.52 -21.88 -12.45
CA ALA A 295 23.89 -20.68 -11.71
C ALA A 295 25.15 -19.99 -12.24
N GLY A 296 25.97 -20.69 -13.04
CA GLY A 296 27.25 -20.19 -13.54
C GLY A 296 28.31 -20.07 -12.46
N ILE A 297 28.30 -20.94 -11.44
CA ILE A 297 29.24 -20.96 -10.31
C ILE A 297 29.99 -22.29 -10.22
N SER A 298 31.19 -22.25 -9.59
CA SER A 298 31.83 -23.46 -9.11
C SER A 298 31.14 -23.95 -7.81
N PRO A 299 30.87 -25.24 -7.63
CA PRO A 299 30.28 -25.76 -6.39
C PRO A 299 31.03 -25.36 -5.11
N GLY A 300 32.36 -25.28 -5.16
CA GLY A 300 33.18 -24.86 -4.04
C GLY A 300 32.97 -23.44 -3.55
N GLN A 301 32.28 -22.59 -4.31
CA GLN A 301 31.92 -21.24 -3.91
C GLN A 301 30.72 -21.17 -2.93
N ILE A 302 29.93 -22.26 -2.81
CA ILE A 302 28.79 -22.30 -1.89
C ILE A 302 29.32 -22.33 -0.44
N GLN A 303 28.90 -21.36 0.38
CA GLN A 303 29.34 -21.16 1.76
C GLN A 303 28.43 -21.82 2.79
N TYR A 304 27.15 -22.01 2.49
CA TYR A 304 26.15 -22.64 3.32
C TYR A 304 25.23 -23.53 2.51
N VAL A 305 24.85 -24.68 3.04
CA VAL A 305 23.78 -25.51 2.49
C VAL A 305 22.72 -25.80 3.55
N GLU A 306 21.52 -25.43 3.26
CA GLU A 306 20.33 -25.93 3.93
C GLU A 306 20.03 -27.32 3.37
N ALA A 307 20.46 -28.33 4.10
CA ALA A 307 20.35 -29.70 3.68
C ALA A 307 18.91 -30.24 3.81
N HIS A 308 18.62 -31.32 3.11
CA HIS A 308 17.42 -32.07 3.38
C HIS A 308 17.43 -32.61 4.83
N GLY A 309 18.54 -33.16 5.31
CA GLY A 309 18.89 -33.34 6.73
C GLY A 309 17.74 -33.79 7.63
N THR A 310 17.21 -35.00 7.41
CA THR A 310 16.01 -35.52 8.12
C THR A 310 16.33 -36.16 9.48
N GLY A 311 17.58 -36.42 9.77
CA GLY A 311 17.98 -37.18 10.97
C GLY A 311 17.75 -38.68 10.82
N THR A 312 17.74 -39.20 9.60
CA THR A 312 17.57 -40.63 9.32
C THR A 312 18.93 -41.36 9.19
N LYS A 313 18.98 -42.62 9.64
CA LYS A 313 20.23 -43.41 9.64
C LYS A 313 20.82 -43.59 8.24
N LEU A 314 19.99 -43.61 7.19
CA LEU A 314 20.42 -43.83 5.81
C LEU A 314 20.56 -42.54 5.05
N GLY A 315 19.59 -41.63 5.19
CA GLY A 315 19.48 -40.40 4.35
C GLY A 315 20.63 -39.43 4.61
N ASP A 316 20.91 -39.14 5.87
CA ASP A 316 21.93 -38.13 6.21
C ASP A 316 23.33 -38.50 5.72
N PRO A 317 23.84 -39.78 5.90
CA PRO A 317 25.12 -40.17 5.35
C PRO A 317 25.20 -40.07 3.82
N VAL A 318 24.14 -40.46 3.10
CA VAL A 318 24.08 -40.40 1.64
C VAL A 318 24.13 -38.94 1.17
N GLU A 319 23.37 -38.07 1.81
CA GLU A 319 23.34 -36.63 1.46
C GLU A 319 24.68 -35.95 1.74
N MET A 320 25.28 -36.21 2.90
CA MET A 320 26.58 -35.61 3.28
C MET A 320 27.71 -36.11 2.36
N GLN A 321 27.69 -37.38 1.94
CA GLN A 321 28.62 -37.90 0.95
C GLN A 321 28.47 -37.20 -0.42
N ALA A 322 27.24 -37.04 -0.89
CA ALA A 322 26.96 -36.34 -2.14
C ALA A 322 27.36 -34.85 -2.12
N LEU A 323 27.01 -34.15 -1.04
CA LEU A 323 27.42 -32.75 -0.80
C LEU A 323 28.95 -32.64 -0.75
N GLY A 324 29.62 -33.51 0.04
CA GLY A 324 31.08 -33.46 0.17
C GLY A 324 31.80 -33.67 -1.14
N ALA A 325 31.34 -34.63 -1.96
CA ALA A 325 31.93 -34.89 -3.28
C ALA A 325 31.78 -33.70 -4.25
N VAL A 326 30.65 -33.01 -4.24
CA VAL A 326 30.39 -31.91 -5.16
C VAL A 326 31.04 -30.63 -4.65
N LEU A 327 30.87 -30.28 -3.38
CA LEU A 327 31.38 -29.02 -2.81
C LEU A 327 32.88 -28.95 -2.63
N ALA A 328 33.60 -30.07 -2.78
CA ALA A 328 35.06 -30.10 -2.88
C ALA A 328 35.59 -29.55 -4.20
N GLU A 329 34.75 -29.54 -5.26
CA GLU A 329 35.16 -29.09 -6.60
C GLU A 329 35.42 -27.57 -6.62
N GLY A 330 36.67 -27.18 -6.74
CA GLY A 330 37.13 -25.77 -6.77
C GLY A 330 37.16 -25.10 -5.38
N ARG A 331 37.12 -25.88 -4.27
CA ARG A 331 37.29 -25.37 -2.92
C ARG A 331 38.76 -25.51 -2.47
N GLU A 332 39.26 -24.47 -1.81
CA GLU A 332 40.62 -24.48 -1.28
C GLU A 332 40.76 -25.46 -0.08
N PRO A 333 41.91 -26.15 0.07
CA PRO A 333 42.16 -27.01 1.20
C PRO A 333 42.04 -26.28 2.55
N GLY A 334 41.23 -26.81 3.46
CA GLY A 334 40.95 -26.21 4.77
C GLY A 334 39.79 -25.22 4.81
N ASP A 335 39.18 -24.88 3.66
CA ASP A 335 37.93 -24.18 3.60
C ASP A 335 36.73 -25.12 3.74
N TYR A 336 35.71 -24.73 4.47
CA TYR A 336 34.54 -25.53 4.76
C TYR A 336 33.24 -24.87 4.37
N CYS A 337 32.29 -25.66 3.87
CA CYS A 337 30.90 -25.26 3.71
C CYS A 337 30.12 -25.54 5.00
N ALA A 338 29.40 -24.54 5.53
CA ALA A 338 28.50 -24.76 6.65
C ALA A 338 27.25 -25.54 6.19
N VAL A 339 26.76 -26.47 7.01
CA VAL A 339 25.57 -27.27 6.70
C VAL A 339 24.60 -27.20 7.89
N GLY A 340 23.31 -27.05 7.62
CA GLY A 340 22.27 -27.08 8.64
C GLY A 340 20.94 -27.63 8.10
N SER A 341 19.98 -27.83 9.00
CA SER A 341 18.63 -28.23 8.63
C SER A 341 17.59 -27.58 9.53
N VAL A 342 16.62 -26.86 8.92
CA VAL A 342 15.47 -26.24 9.60
C VAL A 342 14.60 -27.27 10.33
N LYS A 343 14.65 -28.51 9.90
CA LYS A 343 13.87 -29.60 10.48
C LYS A 343 14.23 -29.85 11.94
N THR A 344 15.42 -29.48 12.36
CA THR A 344 15.84 -29.55 13.77
C THR A 344 15.04 -28.59 14.67
N ASN A 345 14.53 -27.49 14.10
CA ASN A 345 13.70 -26.51 14.80
C ASN A 345 12.21 -26.85 14.72
N ILE A 346 11.68 -27.07 13.50
CA ILE A 346 10.24 -27.14 13.25
C ILE A 346 9.72 -28.53 12.88
N GLY A 347 10.59 -29.52 12.76
CA GLY A 347 10.26 -30.84 12.21
C GLY A 347 10.23 -30.86 10.68
N HIS A 348 9.83 -32.00 10.13
CA HIS A 348 9.74 -32.21 8.69
C HIS A 348 8.32 -31.83 8.18
N ALA A 349 8.20 -30.65 7.56
CA ALA A 349 6.95 -30.13 7.03
C ALA A 349 6.54 -30.77 5.67
N GLU A 350 7.07 -31.91 5.34
CA GLU A 350 6.74 -32.75 4.16
C GLU A 350 6.68 -31.96 2.86
N THR A 351 5.50 -31.79 2.24
CA THR A 351 5.34 -31.01 1.00
C THR A 351 5.72 -29.52 1.12
N ALA A 352 5.70 -28.95 2.33
CA ALA A 352 6.17 -27.59 2.62
C ALA A 352 7.65 -27.52 3.06
N ALA A 353 8.36 -28.65 3.17
CA ALA A 353 9.72 -28.67 3.73
C ALA A 353 10.74 -27.90 2.88
N GLY A 354 10.64 -27.99 1.56
CA GLY A 354 11.55 -27.30 0.65
C GLY A 354 11.43 -25.78 0.74
N VAL A 355 10.21 -25.24 0.81
CA VAL A 355 9.99 -23.80 0.95
C VAL A 355 10.38 -23.30 2.34
N ALA A 356 10.26 -24.11 3.40
CA ALA A 356 10.74 -23.75 4.73
C ALA A 356 12.27 -23.54 4.74
N GLY A 357 13.02 -24.47 4.11
CA GLY A 357 14.46 -24.31 3.90
C GLY A 357 14.83 -23.10 3.03
N LEU A 358 14.09 -22.90 1.94
CA LEU A 358 14.28 -21.75 1.05
C LEU A 358 14.09 -20.41 1.80
N ILE A 359 13.01 -20.29 2.57
CA ILE A 359 12.72 -19.07 3.37
C ILE A 359 13.81 -18.86 4.43
N LYS A 360 14.26 -19.91 5.13
CA LYS A 360 15.39 -19.82 6.08
C LYS A 360 16.63 -19.26 5.40
N VAL A 361 17.01 -19.77 4.22
CA VAL A 361 18.21 -19.32 3.50
C VAL A 361 18.04 -17.90 2.99
N ALA A 362 16.88 -17.53 2.46
CA ALA A 362 16.62 -16.16 2.02
C ALA A 362 16.73 -15.16 3.18
N LEU A 363 16.20 -15.49 4.35
CA LEU A 363 16.33 -14.68 5.56
C LEU A 363 17.78 -14.63 6.06
N ALA A 364 18.51 -15.77 6.03
CA ALA A 364 19.92 -15.82 6.43
C ALA A 364 20.81 -14.93 5.56
N LEU A 365 20.59 -14.93 4.24
CA LEU A 365 21.28 -14.04 3.29
C LEU A 365 20.94 -12.56 3.53
N LYS A 366 19.67 -12.26 3.76
CA LYS A 366 19.21 -10.89 4.05
C LYS A 366 19.81 -10.34 5.35
N HIS A 367 19.81 -11.14 6.41
CA HIS A 367 20.32 -10.73 7.73
C HIS A 367 21.84 -10.95 7.91
N GLN A 368 22.50 -11.52 6.91
CA GLN A 368 23.96 -11.83 6.98
C GLN A 368 24.33 -12.66 8.20
N GLN A 369 23.49 -13.63 8.56
CA GLN A 369 23.68 -14.52 9.70
C GLN A 369 23.24 -15.95 9.34
N ILE A 370 23.93 -16.96 9.88
CA ILE A 370 23.59 -18.37 9.71
C ILE A 370 23.09 -18.90 11.04
N PRO A 371 21.80 -19.29 11.14
CA PRO A 371 21.20 -19.83 12.36
C PRO A 371 21.72 -21.24 12.69
N PRO A 372 21.66 -21.66 13.98
CA PRO A 372 22.11 -22.99 14.39
C PRO A 372 21.18 -24.11 13.87
N SER A 373 21.79 -25.28 13.62
CA SER A 373 21.11 -26.56 13.52
C SER A 373 21.14 -27.23 14.90
N LEU A 374 19.95 -27.65 15.40
CA LEU A 374 19.81 -28.14 16.77
C LEU A 374 20.15 -29.66 16.86
N HIS A 375 20.29 -30.17 18.08
CA HIS A 375 20.42 -31.58 18.41
C HIS A 375 21.65 -32.29 17.79
N PHE A 376 22.68 -31.56 17.39
CA PHE A 376 23.97 -32.11 16.97
C PHE A 376 24.96 -32.05 18.13
N GLN A 377 25.28 -33.19 18.69
CA GLN A 377 26.23 -33.33 19.83
C GLN A 377 27.46 -34.12 19.39
N ASP A 378 27.25 -35.33 18.89
CA ASP A 378 28.29 -36.24 18.41
C ASP A 378 28.13 -36.47 16.91
N PRO A 379 29.18 -36.38 16.09
CA PRO A 379 29.12 -36.66 14.66
C PRO A 379 28.69 -38.11 14.39
N ASN A 380 27.77 -38.27 13.42
CA ASN A 380 27.36 -39.60 12.98
C ASN A 380 28.55 -40.38 12.41
N PRO A 381 28.91 -41.52 12.96
CA PRO A 381 30.10 -42.30 12.54
C PRO A 381 30.01 -42.82 11.09
N ALA A 382 28.82 -42.85 10.50
CA ALA A 382 28.64 -43.20 9.08
C ALA A 382 28.94 -42.01 8.14
N ILE A 383 29.26 -40.81 8.68
CA ILE A 383 29.64 -39.62 7.91
C ILE A 383 31.11 -39.33 8.15
N ALA A 384 31.96 -39.45 7.13
CA ALA A 384 33.40 -39.21 7.23
C ALA A 384 33.73 -37.71 7.30
N PHE A 385 33.24 -36.99 8.31
CA PHE A 385 33.43 -35.51 8.44
C PHE A 385 34.88 -35.03 8.33
N ALA A 386 35.82 -35.86 8.76
CA ALA A 386 37.24 -35.51 8.67
C ALA A 386 37.77 -35.43 7.21
N GLU A 387 37.08 -36.08 6.27
CA GLU A 387 37.45 -36.15 4.86
C GLU A 387 36.59 -35.18 3.98
N LEU A 388 35.51 -34.63 4.54
CA LEU A 388 34.56 -33.83 3.81
C LEU A 388 34.81 -32.31 4.09
N PRO A 389 34.69 -31.43 3.08
CA PRO A 389 34.79 -29.98 3.29
C PRO A 389 33.49 -29.41 3.90
N LEU A 390 32.94 -30.07 4.89
CA LEU A 390 31.63 -29.78 5.48
C LEU A 390 31.73 -29.60 6.99
N ARG A 391 31.00 -28.62 7.53
CA ARG A 391 30.88 -28.43 8.97
C ARG A 391 29.42 -28.15 9.35
N VAL A 392 28.89 -28.88 10.33
CA VAL A 392 27.55 -28.63 10.86
C VAL A 392 27.52 -27.29 11.62
N GLN A 393 26.58 -26.45 11.29
CA GLN A 393 26.35 -25.15 11.92
C GLN A 393 25.65 -25.34 13.28
N THR A 394 26.32 -25.13 14.40
CA THR A 394 25.79 -25.40 15.76
C THR A 394 25.50 -24.14 16.57
N SER A 395 25.87 -22.96 16.09
CA SER A 395 25.64 -21.68 16.76
C SER A 395 25.28 -20.59 15.76
N LEU A 396 24.58 -19.53 16.20
CA LEU A 396 24.33 -18.35 15.36
C LEU A 396 25.68 -17.69 15.05
N THR A 397 26.00 -17.55 13.76
CA THR A 397 27.23 -16.90 13.30
C THR A 397 26.95 -15.86 12.25
N SER A 398 27.74 -14.78 12.25
CA SER A 398 27.71 -13.83 11.14
C SER A 398 28.22 -14.50 9.86
N TRP A 399 27.56 -14.20 8.72
CA TRP A 399 28.09 -14.61 7.43
C TRP A 399 29.39 -13.85 7.16
N SER A 400 30.45 -14.56 6.79
CA SER A 400 31.74 -13.90 6.54
C SER A 400 31.64 -12.97 5.35
N LYS A 401 31.88 -11.68 5.57
CA LYS A 401 31.90 -10.67 4.49
C LYS A 401 33.13 -10.86 3.62
N GLY A 402 32.96 -11.52 2.47
CA GLY A 402 33.95 -11.53 1.39
C GLY A 402 33.81 -10.32 0.45
N SER A 403 34.67 -10.25 -0.54
CA SER A 403 34.54 -9.28 -1.66
C SER A 403 33.46 -9.67 -2.68
N THR A 404 32.92 -10.87 -2.57
CA THR A 404 31.90 -11.44 -3.45
C THR A 404 30.60 -11.70 -2.66
N PRO A 405 29.44 -11.64 -3.33
CA PRO A 405 28.17 -11.97 -2.69
C PRO A 405 28.16 -13.37 -2.07
N ALA A 406 27.48 -13.53 -0.95
CA ALA A 406 27.32 -14.83 -0.29
C ALA A 406 26.48 -15.77 -1.15
N LEU A 407 26.88 -17.06 -1.20
CA LEU A 407 26.21 -18.12 -1.96
C LEU A 407 25.77 -19.24 -1.03
N ALA A 408 24.53 -19.70 -1.23
CA ALA A 408 23.96 -20.81 -0.47
C ALA A 408 23.23 -21.82 -1.36
N GLY A 409 23.21 -23.10 -0.94
CA GLY A 409 22.41 -24.15 -1.54
C GLY A 409 21.20 -24.53 -0.68
N VAL A 410 20.13 -25.01 -1.32
CA VAL A 410 18.96 -25.60 -0.63
C VAL A 410 18.64 -26.95 -1.25
N ASN A 411 18.61 -28.01 -0.43
CA ASN A 411 18.25 -29.37 -0.84
C ASN A 411 16.83 -29.74 -0.42
N SER A 412 16.10 -30.41 -1.29
CA SER A 412 14.90 -31.13 -0.87
C SER A 412 14.76 -32.40 -1.70
N PHE A 413 14.75 -33.55 -1.03
CA PHE A 413 14.75 -34.87 -1.64
C PHE A 413 13.46 -35.63 -1.25
N GLY A 414 12.66 -36.02 -2.24
CA GLY A 414 11.42 -36.75 -2.01
C GLY A 414 11.69 -38.23 -1.81
N PHE A 415 11.02 -38.89 -0.86
CA PHE A 415 11.16 -40.32 -0.63
C PHE A 415 10.72 -41.20 -1.82
N GLY A 416 10.06 -40.60 -2.85
CA GLY A 416 9.80 -41.22 -4.16
C GLY A 416 10.94 -41.03 -5.17
N GLY A 417 12.08 -40.45 -4.75
CA GLY A 417 13.29 -40.27 -5.54
C GLY A 417 13.35 -38.98 -6.39
N THR A 418 12.40 -38.06 -6.27
CA THR A 418 12.50 -36.76 -6.92
C THR A 418 13.36 -35.81 -6.09
N ASN A 419 14.48 -35.36 -6.63
CA ASN A 419 15.44 -34.49 -5.98
C ASN A 419 15.37 -33.09 -6.57
N ALA A 420 15.48 -32.05 -5.72
CA ALA A 420 15.57 -30.66 -6.11
C ALA A 420 16.72 -29.94 -5.37
N HIS A 421 17.45 -29.09 -6.07
CA HIS A 421 18.48 -28.21 -5.52
C HIS A 421 18.37 -26.80 -6.12
N LEU A 422 18.47 -25.79 -5.26
CA LEU A 422 18.52 -24.38 -5.66
C LEU A 422 19.83 -23.76 -5.18
N VAL A 423 20.36 -22.84 -5.99
CA VAL A 423 21.48 -21.96 -5.64
C VAL A 423 20.97 -20.54 -5.43
N LEU A 424 21.18 -19.99 -4.25
CA LEU A 424 20.82 -18.63 -3.89
C LEU A 424 22.06 -17.76 -3.74
N GLU A 425 21.88 -16.47 -4.03
CA GLU A 425 22.90 -15.43 -3.87
C GLU A 425 22.34 -14.27 -3.04
N GLU A 426 23.21 -13.68 -2.24
CA GLU A 426 22.95 -12.44 -1.55
C GLU A 426 22.65 -11.33 -2.54
N TYR A 427 21.61 -10.56 -2.29
CA TYR A 427 21.36 -9.33 -3.01
C TYR A 427 22.13 -8.18 -2.36
N LEU A 428 23.19 -7.75 -3.03
CA LEU A 428 23.88 -6.51 -2.66
C LEU A 428 23.15 -5.37 -3.39
N ALA A 429 22.29 -4.63 -2.67
CA ALA A 429 21.80 -3.39 -3.19
C ALA A 429 23.01 -2.53 -3.57
N GLU A 430 23.16 -2.17 -4.85
CA GLU A 430 24.06 -1.07 -5.21
C GLU A 430 23.68 0.07 -4.26
N ALA A 431 24.72 0.66 -3.61
CA ALA A 431 24.46 1.72 -2.65
C ALA A 431 23.57 2.74 -3.33
N GLN A 432 22.25 2.58 -3.15
CA GLN A 432 21.26 3.48 -3.73
C GLN A 432 21.72 4.82 -3.22
N ARG A 433 22.16 5.68 -4.15
CA ARG A 433 22.57 7.02 -3.84
C ARG A 433 21.48 7.55 -2.94
N ARG A 434 21.78 7.74 -1.65
CA ARG A 434 20.96 8.52 -0.75
C ARG A 434 20.85 9.87 -1.43
N ARG A 435 19.81 10.04 -2.23
CA ARG A 435 19.42 11.36 -2.71
C ARG A 435 19.19 12.12 -1.41
N GLY A 436 19.89 13.25 -1.25
CA GLY A 436 20.00 13.95 0.00
C GLY A 436 18.65 14.03 0.73
N GLU A 437 18.65 13.72 2.01
CA GLU A 437 17.46 13.69 2.86
C GLU A 437 16.71 15.03 2.75
N SER A 438 15.77 15.10 1.82
CA SER A 438 14.76 16.16 1.85
C SER A 438 13.89 15.89 3.07
N LYS A 439 14.19 16.55 4.17
CA LYS A 439 13.38 16.46 5.38
C LYS A 439 12.14 17.32 5.18
N LEU A 440 11.04 16.69 4.83
CA LEU A 440 9.74 17.35 4.89
C LEU A 440 9.41 17.65 6.37
N SER A 441 8.66 18.70 6.62
CA SER A 441 8.26 19.10 7.99
C SER A 441 7.12 18.24 8.55
N GLY A 442 6.61 17.31 7.77
CA GLY A 442 5.59 16.32 8.14
C GLY A 442 5.45 15.22 7.11
N TYR A 443 4.79 14.14 7.49
CA TYR A 443 4.52 12.96 6.67
C TYR A 443 3.09 12.49 6.89
N LEU A 444 2.51 11.83 5.90
CA LEU A 444 1.18 11.25 5.97
C LEU A 444 1.29 9.72 5.87
N LEU A 445 0.85 9.02 6.91
CA LEU A 445 0.63 7.57 6.88
C LEU A 445 -0.84 7.29 6.61
N THR A 446 -1.14 6.40 5.65
CA THR A 446 -2.49 5.89 5.43
C THR A 446 -2.58 4.41 5.70
N LEU A 447 -3.63 4.00 6.41
CA LEU A 447 -3.97 2.61 6.66
C LEU A 447 -5.42 2.34 6.25
N SER A 448 -5.72 1.12 5.83
CA SER A 448 -7.10 0.73 5.53
C SER A 448 -7.37 -0.74 5.83
N ALA A 449 -8.63 -1.05 6.13
CA ALA A 449 -9.08 -2.40 6.37
C ALA A 449 -10.53 -2.62 5.90
N LYS A 450 -10.97 -3.89 5.84
CA LYS A 450 -12.35 -4.27 5.51
C LYS A 450 -13.33 -4.07 6.67
N SER A 451 -12.82 -3.84 7.90
CA SER A 451 -13.63 -3.57 9.09
C SER A 451 -12.90 -2.59 10.02
N GLU A 452 -13.67 -1.90 10.89
CA GLU A 452 -13.07 -1.01 11.90
C GLU A 452 -12.17 -1.78 12.87
N ARG A 453 -12.60 -3.00 13.28
CA ARG A 453 -11.78 -3.86 14.13
C ARG A 453 -10.44 -4.20 13.47
N GLY A 454 -10.47 -4.59 12.18
CA GLY A 454 -9.25 -4.87 11.40
C GLY A 454 -8.35 -3.64 11.29
N LEU A 455 -8.93 -2.44 11.11
CA LEU A 455 -8.16 -1.20 11.05
C LEU A 455 -7.44 -0.89 12.37
N ARG A 456 -8.11 -1.10 13.51
CA ARG A 456 -7.50 -0.91 14.85
C ARG A 456 -6.38 -1.92 15.10
N GLU A 457 -6.60 -3.18 14.73
CA GLU A 457 -5.59 -4.23 14.86
C GLU A 457 -4.37 -3.94 13.95
N LEU A 458 -4.62 -3.45 12.72
CA LEU A 458 -3.53 -3.04 11.82
C LEU A 458 -2.70 -1.89 12.42
N ALA A 459 -3.36 -0.88 12.97
CA ALA A 459 -2.68 0.22 13.65
C ALA A 459 -1.84 -0.26 14.85
N GLY A 460 -2.34 -1.22 15.62
CA GLY A 460 -1.59 -1.87 16.70
C GLY A 460 -0.33 -2.59 16.19
N ARG A 461 -0.46 -3.37 15.10
CA ARG A 461 0.70 -4.05 14.47
C ARG A 461 1.77 -3.06 13.99
N TYR A 462 1.35 -1.93 13.39
CA TYR A 462 2.30 -0.89 12.97
C TYR A 462 2.97 -0.24 14.19
N GLN A 463 2.24 -0.01 15.28
CA GLN A 463 2.81 0.53 16.52
C GLN A 463 3.88 -0.41 17.10
N GLU A 464 3.57 -1.72 17.23
CA GLU A 464 4.52 -2.74 17.70
C GLU A 464 5.74 -2.86 16.79
N PHE A 465 5.53 -2.83 15.47
CA PHE A 465 6.60 -2.88 14.48
C PHE A 465 7.55 -1.68 14.61
N LEU A 466 7.03 -0.46 14.72
CA LEU A 466 7.83 0.74 14.88
C LEU A 466 8.56 0.79 16.23
N GLU A 467 8.05 0.09 17.25
CA GLU A 467 8.75 -0.07 18.53
C GLU A 467 9.94 -1.02 18.41
N ALA A 468 9.79 -2.10 17.65
CA ALA A 468 10.87 -3.06 17.40
C ALA A 468 11.94 -2.54 16.42
N HIS A 469 11.63 -1.55 15.57
CA HIS A 469 12.50 -1.03 14.51
C HIS A 469 12.63 0.49 14.60
N SER A 470 13.20 0.98 15.70
CA SER A 470 13.30 2.42 16.00
C SER A 470 14.15 3.23 15.02
N GLU A 471 15.07 2.60 14.30
CA GLU A 471 15.94 3.21 13.26
C GLU A 471 15.33 3.22 11.86
N ILE A 472 14.11 2.70 11.68
CA ILE A 472 13.47 2.71 10.36
C ILE A 472 13.15 4.13 9.89
N SER A 473 13.33 4.40 8.61
CA SER A 473 13.03 5.70 8.01
C SER A 473 11.53 5.98 7.99
N LEU A 474 11.06 7.01 8.69
CA LEU A 474 9.65 7.42 8.70
C LEU A 474 9.12 7.72 7.28
N PRO A 475 9.83 8.47 6.42
CA PRO A 475 9.43 8.65 5.02
C PRO A 475 9.20 7.34 4.27
N ASP A 476 10.13 6.38 4.40
CA ASP A 476 10.04 5.10 3.70
C ASP A 476 8.85 4.26 4.18
N VAL A 477 8.54 4.32 5.50
CA VAL A 477 7.33 3.70 6.07
C VAL A 477 6.07 4.30 5.47
N CYS A 478 5.95 5.64 5.46
CA CYS A 478 4.77 6.33 4.92
C CYS A 478 4.62 6.07 3.42
N PHE A 479 5.70 6.20 2.66
CA PHE A 479 5.70 5.93 1.22
C PHE A 479 5.26 4.51 0.90
N THR A 480 5.85 3.51 1.56
CA THR A 480 5.49 2.10 1.33
C THR A 480 4.02 1.83 1.69
N ALA A 481 3.55 2.34 2.83
CA ALA A 481 2.16 2.16 3.26
C ALA A 481 1.16 2.80 2.29
N ASN A 482 1.47 3.99 1.77
CA ASN A 482 0.60 4.74 0.87
C ASN A 482 0.57 4.15 -0.55
N THR A 483 1.75 3.70 -1.07
CA THR A 483 1.90 3.29 -2.47
C THR A 483 1.78 1.79 -2.70
N ARG A 484 2.04 0.95 -1.68
CA ARG A 484 2.22 -0.51 -1.83
C ARG A 484 1.26 -1.33 -0.97
N ARG A 485 0.09 -0.78 -0.63
CA ARG A 485 -0.96 -1.48 0.11
C ARG A 485 -2.31 -1.35 -0.58
N SER A 486 -3.11 -2.42 -0.51
CA SER A 486 -4.49 -2.40 -0.98
C SER A 486 -5.33 -1.42 -0.18
N GLN A 487 -6.22 -0.70 -0.86
CA GLN A 487 -7.09 0.29 -0.25
C GLN A 487 -8.48 -0.29 0.01
N PHE A 488 -8.94 -0.23 1.26
CA PHE A 488 -10.24 -0.73 1.71
C PHE A 488 -11.15 0.39 2.19
N ASN A 489 -12.38 0.04 2.59
CA ASN A 489 -13.41 1.02 2.92
C ASN A 489 -13.25 1.70 4.28
N TYR A 490 -12.70 1.01 5.31
CA TYR A 490 -12.37 1.63 6.58
C TYR A 490 -10.97 2.21 6.50
N ARG A 491 -10.86 3.52 6.64
CA ARG A 491 -9.62 4.26 6.39
C ARG A 491 -9.18 5.10 7.56
N LEU A 492 -7.88 5.16 7.74
CA LEU A 492 -7.17 6.00 8.71
C LEU A 492 -6.09 6.78 7.99
N ALA A 493 -6.00 8.07 8.26
CA ALA A 493 -4.92 8.94 7.84
C ALA A 493 -4.28 9.57 9.08
N VAL A 494 -2.96 9.57 9.16
CA VAL A 494 -2.20 10.07 10.31
C VAL A 494 -1.11 11.01 9.82
N VAL A 495 -1.24 12.30 10.15
CA VAL A 495 -0.19 13.31 9.89
C VAL A 495 0.76 13.32 11.07
N THR A 496 2.05 13.18 10.82
CA THR A 496 3.07 12.99 11.83
C THR A 496 4.40 13.66 11.44
N LYS A 497 5.28 13.91 12.44
CA LYS A 497 6.62 14.50 12.24
C LYS A 497 7.75 13.55 12.61
N SER A 498 7.46 12.55 13.42
CA SER A 498 8.47 11.58 13.89
C SER A 498 7.86 10.21 14.15
N ILE A 499 8.72 9.20 14.25
CA ILE A 499 8.32 7.83 14.60
C ILE A 499 7.66 7.77 15.98
N GLU A 500 8.17 8.52 16.97
CA GLU A 500 7.62 8.56 18.33
C GLU A 500 6.20 9.13 18.34
N GLN A 501 5.97 10.22 17.58
CA GLN A 501 4.64 10.79 17.44
C GLN A 501 3.70 9.80 16.74
N LEU A 502 4.15 9.18 15.65
CA LEU A 502 3.36 8.20 14.92
C LEU A 502 2.97 7.01 15.81
N ARG A 503 3.90 6.47 16.58
CA ARG A 503 3.62 5.38 17.54
C ARG A 503 2.55 5.78 18.55
N SER A 504 2.66 6.97 19.14
CA SER A 504 1.67 7.48 20.10
C SER A 504 0.28 7.65 19.48
N GLN A 505 0.22 8.19 18.25
CA GLN A 505 -1.03 8.37 17.51
C GLN A 505 -1.70 7.01 17.16
N LEU A 506 -0.91 6.03 16.68
CA LEU A 506 -1.40 4.68 16.37
C LEU A 506 -1.86 3.95 17.62
N GLN A 507 -1.15 4.06 18.74
CA GLN A 507 -1.55 3.49 20.02
C GLN A 507 -2.89 4.08 20.52
N ALA A 508 -3.03 5.40 20.43
CA ALA A 508 -4.29 6.07 20.78
C ALA A 508 -5.45 5.53 19.95
N PHE A 509 -5.28 5.44 18.63
CA PHE A 509 -6.32 4.90 17.75
C PHE A 509 -6.63 3.42 18.04
N ALA A 510 -5.63 2.57 18.22
CA ALA A 510 -5.81 1.15 18.54
C ALA A 510 -6.62 0.95 19.85
N SER A 511 -6.42 1.85 20.83
CA SER A 511 -7.12 1.88 22.14
C SER A 511 -8.45 2.63 22.11
N ALA A 512 -9.02 2.91 20.95
CA ALA A 512 -10.25 3.68 20.75
C ALA A 512 -10.20 5.15 21.26
N GLY A 513 -8.99 5.71 21.41
CA GLY A 513 -8.77 7.11 21.74
C GLY A 513 -8.70 8.01 20.51
N GLU A 514 -8.56 9.31 20.76
CA GLU A 514 -8.35 10.33 19.75
C GLU A 514 -6.93 10.91 19.86
N ALA A 515 -6.37 11.36 18.74
CA ALA A 515 -5.08 12.05 18.72
C ALA A 515 -5.10 13.16 17.66
N ILE A 516 -4.33 14.21 17.92
CA ILE A 516 -4.17 15.32 16.95
C ILE A 516 -3.47 14.80 15.69
N GLY A 517 -3.96 15.20 14.52
CA GLY A 517 -3.43 14.78 13.22
C GLY A 517 -3.95 13.43 12.73
N LEU A 518 -4.94 12.86 13.42
CA LEU A 518 -5.58 11.60 13.07
C LEU A 518 -6.95 11.87 12.48
N VAL A 519 -7.21 11.33 11.30
CA VAL A 519 -8.50 11.37 10.62
C VAL A 519 -8.93 9.96 10.25
N ARG A 520 -10.20 9.63 10.49
CA ARG A 520 -10.77 8.32 10.14
C ARG A 520 -12.07 8.47 9.37
N GLY A 521 -12.36 7.49 8.53
CA GLY A 521 -13.60 7.46 7.77
C GLY A 521 -13.97 6.07 7.29
N GLN A 522 -15.22 5.94 6.88
CA GLN A 522 -15.75 4.78 6.19
C GLN A 522 -16.33 5.24 4.86
N ILE A 523 -15.93 4.58 3.77
CA ILE A 523 -16.46 4.84 2.44
C ILE A 523 -17.78 4.08 2.30
N ALA A 524 -18.86 4.82 2.05
CA ALA A 524 -20.13 4.22 1.64
C ALA A 524 -20.05 3.81 0.16
N SER A 525 -20.59 2.65 -0.19
CA SER A 525 -20.66 2.19 -1.58
C SER A 525 -21.42 3.24 -2.42
N ASN A 526 -20.83 3.69 -3.53
CA ASN A 526 -21.37 4.59 -4.55
C ASN A 526 -21.38 6.11 -4.31
N SER A 527 -20.63 6.69 -3.37
CA SER A 527 -20.52 8.15 -3.29
C SER A 527 -19.30 8.69 -4.05
N THR A 528 -19.53 9.32 -5.19
CA THR A 528 -18.49 10.14 -5.85
C THR A 528 -18.52 11.52 -5.20
N LEU A 529 -17.47 11.91 -4.51
CA LEU A 529 -17.34 13.23 -3.89
C LEU A 529 -17.12 14.29 -4.98
N LYS A 530 -18.05 15.24 -5.12
CA LYS A 530 -17.86 16.39 -6.02
C LYS A 530 -17.02 17.46 -5.32
N MET A 531 -15.90 17.85 -5.95
CA MET A 531 -14.93 18.80 -5.41
C MET A 531 -14.93 20.10 -6.20
N ALA A 532 -14.84 21.24 -5.51
CA ALA A 532 -14.67 22.55 -6.09
C ALA A 532 -13.38 23.21 -5.58
N PHE A 533 -12.62 23.84 -6.48
CA PHE A 533 -11.49 24.69 -6.11
C PHE A 533 -11.96 26.13 -5.95
N LEU A 534 -11.56 26.75 -4.83
CA LEU A 534 -11.86 28.13 -4.47
C LEU A 534 -10.56 28.93 -4.50
N PHE A 535 -10.43 29.87 -5.43
CA PHE A 535 -9.22 30.69 -5.61
C PHE A 535 -9.36 32.03 -4.85
N THR A 536 -8.35 32.37 -4.05
CA THR A 536 -8.42 33.50 -3.13
C THR A 536 -8.25 34.83 -3.83
N GLY A 537 -8.63 35.91 -3.15
CA GLY A 537 -8.41 37.27 -3.59
C GLY A 537 -7.29 37.98 -2.84
N GLN A 538 -7.05 39.25 -3.22
CA GLN A 538 -6.08 40.12 -2.57
C GLN A 538 -6.40 40.29 -1.07
N GLY A 539 -5.35 40.19 -0.23
CA GLY A 539 -5.43 40.17 1.25
C GLY A 539 -5.05 38.83 1.86
N SER A 540 -4.97 37.75 1.05
CA SER A 540 -4.50 36.44 1.50
C SER A 540 -2.96 36.32 1.50
N GLN A 541 -2.24 37.17 0.76
CA GLN A 541 -0.76 37.13 0.63
C GLN A 541 -0.03 37.30 1.96
N TYR A 542 1.16 36.71 2.04
CA TYR A 542 2.17 36.97 3.07
C TYR A 542 3.57 36.57 2.56
N LEU A 543 4.61 37.22 3.12
CA LEU A 543 5.99 36.92 2.75
C LEU A 543 6.35 35.46 3.02
N GLY A 544 6.93 34.82 2.02
CA GLY A 544 7.36 33.44 2.12
C GLY A 544 6.23 32.42 1.96
N MET A 545 5.05 32.81 1.50
CA MET A 545 3.93 31.89 1.22
C MET A 545 4.34 30.77 0.25
N GLY A 546 4.14 29.52 0.65
CA GLY A 546 4.53 28.34 -0.14
C GLY A 546 6.05 28.12 -0.27
N ARG A 547 6.89 28.79 0.56
CA ARG A 547 8.35 28.63 0.49
C ARG A 547 8.80 27.20 0.69
N GLU A 548 8.24 26.49 1.66
CA GLU A 548 8.59 25.11 1.96
C GLU A 548 8.32 24.22 0.73
N LEU A 549 7.19 24.43 0.05
CA LEU A 549 6.84 23.71 -1.19
C LEU A 549 7.80 24.07 -2.34
N TYR A 550 8.12 25.34 -2.51
CA TYR A 550 9.06 25.78 -3.54
C TYR A 550 10.44 25.14 -3.36
N GLU A 551 10.89 24.97 -2.13
CA GLU A 551 12.19 24.35 -1.82
C GLU A 551 12.20 22.83 -1.97
N THR A 552 11.03 22.16 -1.76
CA THR A 552 10.98 20.71 -1.58
C THR A 552 10.09 19.96 -2.60
N GLN A 553 9.19 20.66 -3.33
CA GLN A 553 8.23 20.00 -4.24
C GLN A 553 8.47 20.41 -5.70
N PRO A 554 8.94 19.47 -6.55
CA PRO A 554 9.34 19.80 -7.92
C PRO A 554 8.23 20.36 -8.80
N THR A 555 7.01 19.81 -8.73
CA THR A 555 5.85 20.24 -9.53
C THR A 555 5.46 21.68 -9.18
N PHE A 556 5.34 21.99 -7.90
CA PHE A 556 5.04 23.34 -7.43
C PHE A 556 6.12 24.34 -7.85
N ARG A 557 7.39 23.97 -7.67
CA ARG A 557 8.54 24.80 -8.10
C ARG A 557 8.50 25.10 -9.59
N ALA A 558 8.34 24.07 -10.41
CA ALA A 558 8.34 24.22 -11.87
C ALA A 558 7.20 25.14 -12.36
N ALA A 559 6.01 25.00 -11.78
CA ALA A 559 4.85 25.85 -12.09
C ALA A 559 5.09 27.30 -11.68
N LEU A 560 5.65 27.52 -10.48
CA LEU A 560 5.93 28.87 -9.99
C LEU A 560 7.07 29.56 -10.76
N ASP A 561 8.12 28.81 -11.13
CA ASP A 561 9.23 29.29 -11.95
C ASP A 561 8.73 29.72 -13.35
N ARG A 562 7.87 28.89 -13.97
CA ARG A 562 7.22 29.22 -15.26
C ARG A 562 6.41 30.50 -15.17
N CYS A 563 5.62 30.68 -14.13
CA CYS A 563 4.88 31.92 -13.90
C CYS A 563 5.84 33.11 -13.75
N ALA A 564 6.93 32.97 -13.01
CA ALA A 564 7.91 34.01 -12.80
C ALA A 564 8.63 34.42 -14.10
N GLU A 565 8.98 33.46 -14.96
CA GLU A 565 9.55 33.67 -16.29
C GLU A 565 8.59 34.47 -17.20
N ILE A 566 7.33 34.07 -17.26
CA ILE A 566 6.32 34.78 -18.08
C ILE A 566 6.10 36.21 -17.56
N LEU A 567 6.15 36.44 -16.24
CA LEU A 567 5.94 37.74 -15.63
C LEU A 567 7.14 38.68 -15.72
N GLN A 568 8.34 38.18 -16.05
CA GLN A 568 9.57 38.97 -16.08
C GLN A 568 9.46 40.29 -16.91
N PRO A 569 8.83 40.31 -18.10
CA PRO A 569 8.70 41.52 -18.88
C PRO A 569 7.67 42.51 -18.32
N TYR A 570 6.82 42.12 -17.36
CA TYR A 570 5.73 42.91 -16.82
C TYR A 570 6.02 43.49 -15.42
N LEU A 571 7.05 43.01 -14.72
CA LEU A 571 7.39 43.42 -13.36
C LEU A 571 8.78 44.05 -13.31
N GLU A 572 8.94 45.13 -12.58
CA GLU A 572 10.25 45.75 -12.38
C GLU A 572 11.21 44.95 -11.53
N LYS A 573 10.67 44.18 -10.56
CA LYS A 573 11.42 43.22 -9.73
C LYS A 573 10.99 41.79 -10.03
N PRO A 574 11.92 40.84 -10.07
CA PRO A 574 11.58 39.45 -10.25
C PRO A 574 10.57 38.97 -9.19
N LEU A 575 9.52 38.25 -9.61
CA LEU A 575 8.43 37.80 -8.73
C LEU A 575 8.95 37.03 -7.51
N LEU A 576 9.89 36.12 -7.74
CA LEU A 576 10.44 35.27 -6.67
C LEU A 576 11.23 36.04 -5.63
N GLU A 577 11.87 37.15 -5.99
CA GLU A 577 12.54 38.04 -5.03
C GLU A 577 11.54 38.78 -4.14
N VAL A 578 10.34 39.07 -4.66
CA VAL A 578 9.27 39.72 -3.93
C VAL A 578 8.61 38.75 -2.96
N ILE A 579 8.34 37.53 -3.40
CA ILE A 579 7.69 36.49 -2.56
C ILE A 579 8.70 35.93 -1.53
N TYR A 580 9.95 35.67 -1.97
CA TYR A 580 11.03 35.01 -1.21
C TYR A 580 12.26 35.90 -1.02
N PRO A 581 12.16 37.07 -0.38
CA PRO A 581 13.32 37.91 -0.20
C PRO A 581 14.45 37.17 0.53
N HIS A 582 15.68 37.39 0.07
CA HIS A 582 16.86 36.92 0.79
C HIS A 582 16.87 37.50 2.23
N ARG A 583 17.33 36.72 3.21
CA ARG A 583 17.35 37.07 4.66
C ARG A 583 18.06 38.44 4.94
N THR A 584 17.36 39.52 4.70
CA THR A 584 17.68 40.84 5.24
C THR A 584 16.46 41.24 6.05
N GLY A 585 16.64 41.45 7.36
CA GLY A 585 15.65 41.64 8.41
C GLY A 585 14.27 42.18 8.04
N THR A 586 13.31 42.01 8.92
CA THR A 586 11.87 42.38 8.78
C THR A 586 11.59 43.85 8.35
N ASN A 587 12.61 44.69 8.19
CA ASN A 587 12.55 46.09 7.75
C ASN A 587 13.17 46.31 6.35
N SER A 588 13.29 45.27 5.49
CA SER A 588 13.76 45.45 4.10
C SER A 588 12.68 46.19 3.28
N PRO A 589 13.06 47.21 2.47
CA PRO A 589 12.14 47.85 1.50
C PRO A 589 11.44 46.90 0.56
N ILE A 590 12.01 45.74 0.30
CA ILE A 590 11.45 44.65 -0.55
C ILE A 590 10.24 43.98 0.16
N ALA A 591 10.23 43.90 1.47
CA ALA A 591 9.13 43.28 2.24
C ALA A 591 7.78 43.98 2.03
N SER A 592 7.78 45.30 1.76
CA SER A 592 6.58 46.09 1.50
C SER A 592 6.05 45.98 0.07
N LEU A 593 6.87 45.47 -0.86
CA LEU A 593 6.46 45.37 -2.29
C LEU A 593 5.34 44.34 -2.52
N LEU A 594 5.31 43.26 -1.73
CA LEU A 594 4.25 42.24 -1.86
C LEU A 594 2.85 42.81 -1.56
N ASP A 595 2.74 43.90 -0.77
CA ASP A 595 1.47 44.57 -0.47
C ASP A 595 1.09 45.63 -1.53
N GLU A 596 1.99 45.90 -2.50
CA GLU A 596 1.66 46.75 -3.63
C GLU A 596 0.88 45.94 -4.69
N THR A 597 -0.24 46.51 -5.16
CA THR A 597 -1.19 45.82 -6.06
C THR A 597 -0.52 45.27 -7.32
N VAL A 598 0.49 45.98 -7.85
CA VAL A 598 1.27 45.56 -9.03
C VAL A 598 2.00 44.23 -8.81
N TYR A 599 2.38 43.89 -7.58
CA TYR A 599 3.03 42.62 -7.23
C TYR A 599 2.04 41.63 -6.57
N THR A 600 1.09 42.12 -5.75
CA THR A 600 0.15 41.26 -5.03
C THR A 600 -0.66 40.37 -5.97
N GLN A 601 -1.24 40.97 -7.04
CA GLN A 601 -2.10 40.22 -7.94
C GLN A 601 -1.36 39.15 -8.73
N PRO A 602 -0.20 39.43 -9.40
CA PRO A 602 0.59 38.39 -10.06
C PRO A 602 1.13 37.35 -9.09
N ALA A 603 1.50 37.72 -7.86
CA ALA A 603 2.02 36.77 -6.87
C ALA A 603 0.98 35.77 -6.39
N LEU A 604 -0.26 36.23 -6.15
CA LEU A 604 -1.38 35.34 -5.82
C LEU A 604 -1.72 34.44 -6.99
N PHE A 605 -1.83 35.00 -8.20
CA PHE A 605 -2.10 34.20 -9.40
C PHE A 605 -1.06 33.07 -9.54
N ALA A 606 0.24 33.39 -9.48
CA ALA A 606 1.31 32.43 -9.65
C ALA A 606 1.32 31.35 -8.56
N LEU A 607 1.12 31.72 -7.29
CA LEU A 607 1.02 30.79 -6.17
C LEU A 607 -0.19 29.84 -6.34
N GLU A 608 -1.35 30.40 -6.67
CA GLU A 608 -2.61 29.67 -6.78
C GLU A 608 -2.58 28.72 -7.98
N TYR A 609 -2.01 29.16 -9.10
CA TYR A 609 -1.77 28.30 -10.25
C TYR A 609 -0.84 27.13 -9.87
N ALA A 610 0.29 27.39 -9.20
CA ALA A 610 1.23 26.37 -8.78
C ALA A 610 0.61 25.38 -7.76
N LEU A 611 -0.25 25.85 -6.86
CA LEU A 611 -1.01 24.98 -5.94
C LEU A 611 -2.03 24.12 -6.69
N SER A 612 -2.72 24.68 -7.69
CA SER A 612 -3.69 23.94 -8.52
C SER A 612 -2.99 22.80 -9.27
N GLU A 613 -1.85 23.09 -9.94
CA GLU A 613 -1.01 22.08 -10.59
C GLU A 613 -0.58 20.97 -9.61
N LEU A 614 -0.20 21.36 -8.38
CA LEU A 614 0.20 20.42 -7.34
C LEU A 614 -0.95 19.48 -6.94
N TRP A 615 -2.14 20.01 -6.64
CA TRP A 615 -3.31 19.21 -6.29
C TRP A 615 -3.72 18.26 -7.40
N GLN A 616 -3.70 18.74 -8.65
CA GLN A 616 -4.03 17.93 -9.82
C GLN A 616 -2.99 16.82 -10.06
N SER A 617 -1.70 17.08 -9.85
CA SER A 617 -0.66 16.05 -9.96
C SER A 617 -0.88 14.92 -8.95
N TRP A 618 -1.47 15.21 -7.79
CA TRP A 618 -1.85 14.21 -6.79
C TRP A 618 -3.17 13.48 -7.08
N GLY A 619 -3.80 13.76 -8.25
CA GLY A 619 -5.06 13.15 -8.67
C GLY A 619 -6.29 13.81 -8.02
N VAL A 620 -6.14 15.02 -7.47
CA VAL A 620 -7.26 15.81 -6.92
C VAL A 620 -7.69 16.82 -7.97
N GLU A 621 -8.67 16.45 -8.79
CA GLU A 621 -9.17 17.25 -9.89
C GLU A 621 -10.44 17.99 -9.50
N PRO A 622 -10.56 19.30 -9.79
CA PRO A 622 -11.79 20.04 -9.55
C PRO A 622 -12.87 19.68 -10.58
N ALA A 623 -14.07 19.40 -10.11
CA ALA A 623 -15.25 19.31 -10.96
C ALA A 623 -15.93 20.68 -11.16
N ALA A 624 -15.58 21.68 -10.31
CA ALA A 624 -15.89 23.08 -10.51
C ALA A 624 -14.78 23.97 -9.98
N VAL A 625 -14.71 25.19 -10.49
CA VAL A 625 -13.82 26.25 -10.05
C VAL A 625 -14.60 27.55 -9.80
N MET A 626 -14.19 28.28 -8.78
CA MET A 626 -14.62 29.65 -8.58
C MET A 626 -13.49 30.47 -7.95
N GLY A 627 -13.49 31.75 -8.17
CA GLY A 627 -12.52 32.65 -7.54
C GLY A 627 -13.20 33.84 -6.84
N HIS A 628 -12.46 34.53 -6.00
CA HIS A 628 -12.88 35.78 -5.39
C HIS A 628 -12.02 36.93 -5.94
N SER A 629 -12.61 37.81 -6.75
CA SER A 629 -11.91 38.90 -7.42
C SER A 629 -10.69 38.41 -8.23
N VAL A 630 -9.45 38.68 -7.81
CA VAL A 630 -8.21 38.20 -8.46
C VAL A 630 -8.26 36.69 -8.74
N GLY A 631 -8.77 35.92 -7.80
CA GLY A 631 -8.83 34.46 -7.94
C GLY A 631 -9.66 33.95 -9.12
N GLU A 632 -10.61 34.72 -9.64
CA GLU A 632 -11.37 34.32 -10.83
C GLU A 632 -10.52 34.28 -12.10
N TYR A 633 -9.45 35.07 -12.18
CA TYR A 633 -8.46 34.97 -13.28
C TYR A 633 -7.72 33.62 -13.23
N VAL A 634 -7.39 33.16 -12.03
CA VAL A 634 -6.76 31.85 -11.86
C VAL A 634 -7.77 30.74 -12.16
N ALA A 635 -9.01 30.86 -11.63
CA ALA A 635 -10.09 29.92 -11.91
C ALA A 635 -10.36 29.77 -13.41
N ALA A 636 -10.41 30.89 -14.13
CA ALA A 636 -10.61 30.91 -15.59
C ALA A 636 -9.43 30.27 -16.35
N CYS A 637 -8.18 30.53 -15.92
CA CYS A 637 -7.00 29.89 -16.49
C CYS A 637 -7.03 28.37 -16.28
N VAL A 638 -7.33 27.91 -15.08
CA VAL A 638 -7.45 26.48 -14.76
C VAL A 638 -8.62 25.83 -15.52
N ALA A 639 -9.71 26.56 -15.72
CA ALA A 639 -10.83 26.09 -16.53
C ALA A 639 -10.57 26.14 -18.05
N GLY A 640 -9.42 26.65 -18.50
CA GLY A 640 -9.07 26.70 -19.92
C GLY A 640 -9.72 27.85 -20.71
N VAL A 641 -10.20 28.90 -20.03
CA VAL A 641 -10.76 30.10 -20.70
C VAL A 641 -9.69 30.85 -21.48
N PHE A 642 -8.47 30.89 -20.95
CA PHE A 642 -7.28 31.43 -21.60
C PHE A 642 -6.01 30.70 -21.14
N SER A 643 -4.92 30.87 -21.91
CA SER A 643 -3.62 30.29 -21.58
C SER A 643 -3.02 30.90 -20.31
N LEU A 644 -2.03 30.20 -19.72
CA LEU A 644 -1.28 30.72 -18.57
C LEU A 644 -0.61 32.06 -18.92
N GLU A 645 -0.04 32.15 -20.10
CA GLU A 645 0.64 33.34 -20.61
C GLU A 645 -0.33 34.53 -20.70
N ASP A 646 -1.54 34.30 -21.24
CA ASP A 646 -2.57 35.30 -21.38
C ASP A 646 -3.15 35.72 -20.02
N GLY A 647 -3.39 34.75 -19.11
CA GLY A 647 -3.85 35.00 -17.76
C GLY A 647 -2.86 35.86 -16.94
N LEU A 648 -1.57 35.52 -17.00
CA LEU A 648 -0.50 36.27 -16.32
C LEU A 648 -0.32 37.68 -16.93
N LYS A 649 -0.45 37.81 -18.26
CA LYS A 649 -0.44 39.12 -18.93
C LYS A 649 -1.60 39.99 -18.43
N LEU A 650 -2.82 39.46 -18.41
CA LEU A 650 -4.01 40.17 -17.95
C LEU A 650 -3.89 40.63 -16.50
N ILE A 651 -3.47 39.74 -15.59
CA ILE A 651 -3.39 40.09 -14.17
C ILE A 651 -2.26 41.07 -13.88
N ALA A 652 -1.12 40.99 -14.59
CA ALA A 652 -0.01 41.95 -14.46
C ALA A 652 -0.42 43.34 -14.92
N VAL A 653 -1.11 43.44 -16.06
CA VAL A 653 -1.62 44.70 -16.57
C VAL A 653 -2.68 45.27 -15.62
N ARG A 654 -3.63 44.47 -15.15
CA ARG A 654 -4.62 44.84 -14.16
C ARG A 654 -3.96 45.42 -12.91
N GLY A 655 -3.01 44.72 -12.33
CA GLY A 655 -2.26 45.17 -11.14
C GLY A 655 -1.53 46.48 -11.36
N ARG A 656 -0.85 46.63 -12.51
CA ARG A 656 -0.11 47.84 -12.90
C ARG A 656 -1.06 49.05 -13.06
N LEU A 657 -2.17 48.91 -13.79
CA LEU A 657 -3.12 49.97 -14.03
C LEU A 657 -3.79 50.44 -12.73
N MET A 658 -4.17 49.51 -11.87
CA MET A 658 -4.75 49.83 -10.56
C MET A 658 -3.73 50.52 -9.64
N GLN A 659 -2.45 50.16 -9.66
CA GLN A 659 -1.39 50.75 -8.87
C GLN A 659 -1.18 52.26 -9.23
N GLN A 660 -1.47 52.65 -10.46
CA GLN A 660 -1.31 54.03 -10.94
C GLN A 660 -2.46 54.96 -10.54
N LEU A 661 -3.57 54.37 -10.05
CA LEU A 661 -4.72 55.20 -9.60
C LEU A 661 -4.41 55.96 -8.29
N PRO A 662 -5.08 57.10 -8.07
CA PRO A 662 -4.98 57.82 -6.78
C PRO A 662 -5.33 56.94 -5.57
N LYS A 663 -4.66 57.15 -4.45
CA LYS A 663 -4.90 56.43 -3.16
C LYS A 663 -5.90 57.17 -2.27
N ASP A 664 -6.89 57.82 -2.84
CA ASP A 664 -7.92 58.64 -2.18
C ASP A 664 -9.20 57.86 -1.83
N GLY A 665 -9.26 56.59 -2.18
CA GLY A 665 -10.38 55.70 -1.89
C GLY A 665 -10.25 54.96 -0.55
N ALA A 666 -11.36 54.31 -0.14
CA ALA A 666 -11.43 53.42 1.02
C ALA A 666 -12.35 52.21 0.74
N MET A 667 -12.15 51.13 1.50
CA MET A 667 -13.05 49.97 1.54
C MET A 667 -13.39 49.63 3.00
N VAL A 668 -14.66 49.32 3.25
CA VAL A 668 -15.17 48.99 4.58
C VAL A 668 -16.12 47.81 4.51
N ALA A 669 -15.90 46.81 5.37
CA ALA A 669 -16.85 45.73 5.61
C ALA A 669 -17.96 46.25 6.56
N ILE A 670 -19.20 46.02 6.20
CA ILE A 670 -20.40 46.37 6.92
C ILE A 670 -21.15 45.12 7.31
N PHE A 671 -21.48 44.99 8.60
CA PHE A 671 -22.16 43.78 9.10
C PHE A 671 -23.68 43.99 9.13
N ALA A 672 -24.25 44.21 7.94
CA ALA A 672 -25.69 44.40 7.68
C ALA A 672 -26.10 43.69 6.38
N SER A 673 -27.40 43.59 6.09
CA SER A 673 -27.92 43.02 4.87
C SER A 673 -27.60 43.85 3.62
N GLU A 674 -27.62 43.22 2.43
CA GLU A 674 -27.42 43.91 1.15
C GLU A 674 -28.41 45.06 0.95
N ASP A 675 -29.69 44.90 1.31
CA ASP A 675 -30.74 45.94 1.20
C ASP A 675 -30.47 47.14 2.10
N GLU A 676 -30.04 46.93 3.36
CA GLU A 676 -29.68 47.99 4.29
C GLU A 676 -28.48 48.81 3.76
N VAL A 677 -27.46 48.08 3.28
CA VAL A 677 -26.26 48.73 2.72
C VAL A 677 -26.60 49.47 1.40
N SER A 678 -27.37 48.84 0.50
CA SER A 678 -27.80 49.48 -0.75
C SER A 678 -28.59 50.76 -0.49
N THR A 679 -29.46 50.75 0.53
CA THR A 679 -30.20 51.96 0.96
C THR A 679 -29.23 53.02 1.47
N ALA A 680 -28.24 52.68 2.26
CA ALA A 680 -27.28 53.60 2.81
C ALA A 680 -26.36 54.26 1.77
N ILE A 681 -25.98 53.54 0.71
CA ILE A 681 -25.13 54.05 -0.37
C ILE A 681 -25.93 54.75 -1.49
N ALA A 682 -27.27 54.63 -1.54
CA ALA A 682 -28.10 55.16 -2.61
C ALA A 682 -27.85 56.65 -2.92
N PRO A 683 -27.64 57.54 -1.93
CA PRO A 683 -27.32 58.94 -2.21
C PRO A 683 -25.93 59.19 -2.81
N TYR A 684 -25.04 58.19 -2.70
CA TYR A 684 -23.61 58.25 -3.05
C TYR A 684 -23.21 57.34 -4.20
N GLN A 685 -24.15 56.80 -5.00
CA GLN A 685 -23.90 55.77 -6.03
C GLN A 685 -22.87 56.17 -7.10
N LYS A 686 -22.63 57.47 -7.30
CA LYS A 686 -21.59 57.99 -8.22
C LYS A 686 -20.17 57.91 -7.61
N GLN A 687 -20.07 57.75 -6.29
CA GLN A 687 -18.81 57.80 -5.56
C GLN A 687 -18.51 56.47 -4.85
N VAL A 688 -19.53 55.72 -4.45
CA VAL A 688 -19.41 54.51 -3.65
C VAL A 688 -20.25 53.38 -4.31
N ALA A 689 -19.74 52.16 -4.27
CA ALA A 689 -20.41 50.95 -4.71
C ALA A 689 -20.28 49.82 -3.71
N ILE A 690 -21.15 48.81 -3.78
CA ILE A 690 -20.89 47.49 -3.16
C ILE A 690 -19.76 46.85 -3.97
N ALA A 691 -18.71 46.44 -3.27
CA ALA A 691 -17.55 45.75 -3.84
C ALA A 691 -17.63 44.20 -3.71
N ALA A 692 -18.23 43.73 -2.62
CA ALA A 692 -18.40 42.29 -2.41
C ALA A 692 -19.57 41.98 -1.46
N ILE A 693 -20.28 40.88 -1.76
CA ILE A 693 -21.33 40.28 -0.94
C ILE A 693 -20.77 38.97 -0.39
N ASN A 694 -20.05 39.04 0.76
CA ASN A 694 -19.27 37.95 1.35
C ASN A 694 -20.07 37.09 2.35
N GLY A 695 -21.27 37.52 2.71
CA GLY A 695 -22.17 36.84 3.63
C GLY A 695 -23.50 37.56 3.69
N SER A 696 -24.55 36.92 4.24
CA SER A 696 -25.88 37.54 4.40
C SER A 696 -25.88 38.83 5.20
N LYS A 697 -24.86 39.02 6.04
CA LYS A 697 -24.57 40.23 6.85
C LYS A 697 -23.09 40.58 6.81
N ASN A 698 -22.44 40.46 5.67
CA ASN A 698 -21.04 40.83 5.48
C ASN A 698 -20.85 41.39 4.08
N ILE A 699 -21.11 42.68 3.97
CA ILE A 699 -21.10 43.42 2.70
C ILE A 699 -19.93 44.40 2.71
N VAL A 700 -19.16 44.45 1.64
CA VAL A 700 -18.03 45.38 1.49
C VAL A 700 -18.46 46.52 0.57
N ILE A 701 -18.34 47.77 1.06
CA ILE A 701 -18.47 48.98 0.23
C ILE A 701 -17.09 49.51 -0.11
N SER A 702 -17.00 50.16 -1.27
CA SER A 702 -15.76 50.71 -1.83
C SER A 702 -16.04 51.99 -2.61
N GLY A 703 -15.17 52.98 -2.49
CA GLY A 703 -15.29 54.24 -3.18
C GLY A 703 -14.50 55.39 -2.58
N ASP A 704 -14.98 56.59 -2.84
CA ASP A 704 -14.40 57.84 -2.33
C ASP A 704 -14.35 57.83 -0.79
N ARG A 705 -13.22 58.25 -0.22
CA ARG A 705 -12.96 58.13 1.22
C ARG A 705 -13.93 59.00 2.05
N GLU A 706 -14.21 60.24 1.59
CA GLU A 706 -15.07 61.18 2.34
C GLU A 706 -16.52 60.68 2.33
N ALA A 707 -16.99 60.16 1.20
CA ALA A 707 -18.32 59.59 1.07
C ALA A 707 -18.46 58.33 1.95
N ILE A 708 -17.45 57.45 1.98
CA ILE A 708 -17.44 56.26 2.84
C ILE A 708 -17.46 56.62 4.33
N GLU A 709 -16.68 57.62 4.77
CA GLU A 709 -16.67 58.07 6.15
C GLU A 709 -18.05 58.61 6.62
N ILE A 710 -18.76 59.31 5.74
CA ILE A 710 -20.14 59.76 6.04
C ILE A 710 -21.07 58.56 6.19
N ILE A 711 -21.04 57.61 5.26
CA ILE A 711 -21.88 56.40 5.29
C ILE A 711 -21.59 55.57 6.55
N VAL A 712 -20.31 55.35 6.86
CA VAL A 712 -19.90 54.60 8.05
C VAL A 712 -20.36 55.27 9.33
N THR A 713 -20.28 56.60 9.40
CA THR A 713 -20.76 57.38 10.55
C THR A 713 -22.26 57.23 10.75
N ASP A 714 -23.07 57.35 9.65
CA ASP A 714 -24.52 57.13 9.70
C ASP A 714 -24.86 55.72 10.16
N LEU A 715 -24.20 54.70 9.61
CA LEU A 715 -24.44 53.29 9.96
C LEU A 715 -24.10 52.97 11.42
N LYS A 716 -23.01 53.57 11.94
CA LYS A 716 -22.65 53.44 13.36
C LYS A 716 -23.69 54.07 14.28
N THR A 717 -24.31 55.20 13.88
CA THR A 717 -25.43 55.78 14.65
C THR A 717 -26.64 54.88 14.75
N LYS A 718 -26.83 54.00 13.74
CA LYS A 718 -27.89 52.99 13.66
C LYS A 718 -27.50 51.67 14.37
N GLY A 719 -26.32 51.64 15.04
CA GLY A 719 -25.82 50.45 15.77
C GLY A 719 -25.26 49.36 14.85
N ILE A 720 -24.97 49.61 13.57
CA ILE A 720 -24.40 48.68 12.63
C ILE A 720 -22.87 48.70 12.77
N GLU A 721 -22.31 47.51 12.98
CA GLU A 721 -20.86 47.30 13.07
C GLU A 721 -20.20 47.49 11.70
N THR A 722 -19.03 48.14 11.70
CA THR A 722 -18.25 48.37 10.48
C THR A 722 -16.76 48.13 10.74
N LYS A 723 -16.03 47.59 9.76
CA LYS A 723 -14.61 47.31 9.86
C LYS A 723 -13.86 47.84 8.63
N PRO A 724 -12.96 48.83 8.79
CA PRO A 724 -12.11 49.28 7.68
C PRO A 724 -11.22 48.14 7.19
N LEU A 725 -11.05 48.06 5.86
CA LEU A 725 -10.13 47.13 5.22
C LEU A 725 -8.81 47.87 4.90
N ASN A 726 -7.70 47.17 5.15
CA ASN A 726 -6.37 47.70 4.83
C ASN A 726 -6.05 47.40 3.37
N VAL A 727 -6.42 48.31 2.48
CA VAL A 727 -6.25 48.19 1.04
C VAL A 727 -5.57 49.42 0.46
N SER A 728 -4.84 49.28 -0.65
CA SER A 728 -4.15 50.38 -1.32
C SER A 728 -5.11 51.28 -2.12
N HIS A 729 -6.18 50.70 -2.67
CA HIS A 729 -7.15 51.35 -3.59
C HIS A 729 -8.57 50.87 -3.31
N ALA A 730 -9.57 51.64 -3.80
CA ALA A 730 -10.97 51.29 -3.68
C ALA A 730 -11.41 50.37 -4.85
N PHE A 731 -11.10 49.06 -4.78
CA PHE A 731 -11.45 48.12 -5.82
C PHE A 731 -12.97 47.95 -5.98
N HIS A 732 -13.41 47.53 -7.16
CA HIS A 732 -14.82 47.31 -7.48
C HIS A 732 -15.73 48.55 -7.24
N SER A 733 -15.18 49.73 -7.51
CA SER A 733 -15.88 51.03 -7.31
C SER A 733 -15.80 51.92 -8.54
N PRO A 734 -16.53 53.04 -8.57
CA PRO A 734 -16.39 54.02 -9.65
C PRO A 734 -14.96 54.55 -9.85
N LEU A 735 -14.11 54.52 -8.84
CA LEU A 735 -12.68 54.91 -8.94
C LEU A 735 -11.84 53.99 -9.84
N MET A 736 -12.40 52.83 -10.26
CA MET A 736 -11.74 51.93 -11.23
C MET A 736 -12.04 52.27 -12.70
N GLU A 737 -13.03 53.15 -12.98
CA GLU A 737 -13.44 53.46 -14.34
C GLU A 737 -12.32 54.03 -15.23
N PRO A 738 -11.37 54.88 -14.72
CA PRO A 738 -10.32 55.47 -15.57
C PRO A 738 -9.42 54.44 -16.27
N ILE A 739 -9.28 53.20 -15.71
CA ILE A 739 -8.40 52.19 -16.29
C ILE A 739 -9.08 51.26 -17.27
N LEU A 740 -10.43 51.27 -17.34
CA LEU A 740 -11.18 50.26 -18.11
C LEU A 740 -10.85 50.27 -19.59
N ALA A 741 -10.71 51.47 -20.22
CA ALA A 741 -10.42 51.57 -21.64
C ALA A 741 -9.02 51.02 -22.01
N GLU A 742 -7.99 51.26 -21.18
CA GLU A 742 -6.66 50.72 -21.42
C GLU A 742 -6.63 49.20 -21.15
N PHE A 743 -7.31 48.75 -20.12
CA PHE A 743 -7.45 47.31 -19.82
C PHE A 743 -8.15 46.56 -20.95
N GLU A 744 -9.26 47.13 -21.49
CA GLU A 744 -10.01 46.53 -22.60
C GLU A 744 -9.15 46.34 -23.87
N GLN A 745 -8.25 47.30 -24.17
CA GLN A 745 -7.33 47.17 -25.31
C GLN A 745 -6.44 45.94 -25.17
N VAL A 746 -6.00 45.62 -23.93
CA VAL A 746 -5.21 44.43 -23.69
C VAL A 746 -6.06 43.16 -23.67
N ALA A 747 -7.25 43.23 -23.06
CA ALA A 747 -8.17 42.11 -23.00
C ALA A 747 -8.63 41.63 -24.40
N ARG A 748 -8.75 42.55 -25.36
CA ARG A 748 -9.04 42.22 -26.78
C ARG A 748 -7.90 41.51 -27.51
N GLN A 749 -6.68 41.44 -26.94
CA GLN A 749 -5.53 40.74 -27.52
C GLN A 749 -5.42 39.31 -27.02
N ILE A 750 -6.26 38.89 -26.07
CA ILE A 750 -6.24 37.56 -25.43
C ILE A 750 -7.06 36.61 -26.29
N SER A 751 -6.56 35.35 -26.36
CA SER A 751 -7.29 34.25 -27.00
C SER A 751 -8.18 33.56 -25.97
N TYR A 752 -9.49 33.71 -26.14
CA TYR A 752 -10.48 33.13 -25.22
C TYR A 752 -11.08 31.84 -25.77
N SER A 753 -11.43 30.93 -24.85
CA SER A 753 -12.20 29.70 -25.10
C SER A 753 -13.30 29.53 -24.04
N SER A 754 -14.33 28.76 -24.33
CA SER A 754 -15.31 28.38 -23.31
C SER A 754 -14.66 27.51 -22.24
N PRO A 755 -15.05 27.64 -20.96
CA PRO A 755 -14.47 26.84 -19.87
C PRO A 755 -14.72 25.35 -20.09
N GLN A 756 -13.71 24.56 -19.78
CA GLN A 756 -13.72 23.08 -19.87
C GLN A 756 -14.12 22.44 -18.53
N ILE A 757 -14.12 23.20 -17.45
CA ILE A 757 -14.54 22.83 -16.09
C ILE A 757 -15.67 23.78 -15.72
N GLU A 758 -16.67 23.29 -14.97
CA GLU A 758 -17.76 24.13 -14.43
C GLU A 758 -17.16 25.34 -13.73
N LEU A 759 -17.51 26.54 -14.15
CA LEU A 759 -17.01 27.79 -13.59
C LEU A 759 -18.16 28.62 -13.02
N ILE A 760 -18.02 29.06 -11.78
CA ILE A 760 -19.00 29.95 -11.13
C ILE A 760 -18.51 31.39 -11.18
N SER A 761 -19.29 32.25 -11.80
CA SER A 761 -18.94 33.64 -12.04
C SER A 761 -19.03 34.50 -10.78
N ASN A 762 -18.03 35.32 -10.52
CA ASN A 762 -18.09 36.40 -9.52
C ASN A 762 -19.19 37.44 -9.77
N LEU A 763 -19.50 37.68 -11.01
CA LEU A 763 -20.46 38.75 -11.38
C LEU A 763 -21.91 38.36 -11.15
N THR A 764 -22.26 37.10 -11.45
CA THR A 764 -23.64 36.61 -11.37
C THR A 764 -23.87 35.70 -10.16
N GLY A 765 -22.82 35.04 -9.67
CA GLY A 765 -22.93 33.99 -8.68
C GLY A 765 -23.43 32.66 -9.25
N GLU A 766 -23.58 32.54 -10.56
CA GLU A 766 -24.11 31.39 -11.27
C GLU A 766 -23.06 30.75 -12.17
N SER A 767 -23.36 29.55 -12.66
CA SER A 767 -22.58 28.89 -13.68
C SER A 767 -22.51 29.74 -14.96
N ILE A 768 -21.30 29.87 -15.53
CA ILE A 768 -21.04 30.68 -16.70
C ILE A 768 -20.29 29.89 -17.78
N ASN A 769 -20.57 30.22 -19.05
CA ASN A 769 -19.93 29.54 -20.18
C ASN A 769 -19.30 30.53 -21.17
N GLU A 770 -20.04 30.97 -22.22
CA GLU A 770 -19.46 31.79 -23.29
C GLU A 770 -19.18 33.23 -22.87
N GLU A 771 -19.93 33.77 -21.93
CA GLU A 771 -19.84 35.20 -21.53
C GLU A 771 -18.47 35.51 -20.89
N ILE A 772 -17.86 34.57 -20.09
CA ILE A 772 -16.56 34.79 -19.47
C ILE A 772 -15.42 34.84 -20.50
N ALA A 773 -15.66 34.29 -21.68
CA ALA A 773 -14.70 34.22 -22.78
C ALA A 773 -14.73 35.53 -23.64
N THR A 774 -15.04 36.65 -23.03
CA THR A 774 -15.14 37.97 -23.71
C THR A 774 -14.37 39.08 -22.98
N PRO A 775 -13.73 40.03 -23.69
CA PRO A 775 -13.06 41.16 -23.07
C PRO A 775 -14.02 42.02 -22.21
N GLU A 776 -15.27 42.11 -22.62
CA GLU A 776 -16.32 42.90 -21.95
C GLU A 776 -16.63 42.35 -20.55
N TYR A 777 -16.58 41.02 -20.38
CA TYR A 777 -16.73 40.37 -19.07
C TYR A 777 -15.64 40.82 -18.10
N TRP A 778 -14.38 40.79 -18.52
CA TRP A 778 -13.23 41.14 -17.66
C TRP A 778 -13.19 42.66 -17.34
N CYS A 779 -13.72 43.51 -18.20
CA CYS A 779 -13.90 44.94 -17.88
C CYS A 779 -14.98 45.11 -16.81
N ARG A 780 -16.13 44.43 -16.93
CA ARG A 780 -17.19 44.48 -15.90
C ARG A 780 -16.72 43.90 -14.57
N HIS A 781 -15.90 42.85 -14.64
CA HIS A 781 -15.32 42.22 -13.47
C HIS A 781 -14.45 43.16 -12.62
N ILE A 782 -13.73 44.09 -13.20
CA ILE A 782 -12.97 45.14 -12.48
C ILE A 782 -13.90 46.04 -11.68
N ARG A 783 -15.10 46.32 -12.20
CA ARG A 783 -15.98 47.36 -11.71
C ARG A 783 -17.13 46.85 -10.83
N GLN A 784 -17.65 45.67 -11.10
CA GLN A 784 -18.86 45.17 -10.47
C GLN A 784 -18.55 44.37 -9.20
N PRO A 785 -19.56 44.15 -8.32
CA PRO A 785 -19.36 43.44 -7.05
C PRO A 785 -19.09 41.96 -7.23
N VAL A 786 -18.34 41.41 -6.29
CA VAL A 786 -18.14 39.98 -6.13
C VAL A 786 -19.34 39.37 -5.39
N ARG A 787 -20.08 38.46 -6.03
CA ARG A 787 -21.28 37.81 -5.46
C ARG A 787 -20.92 36.46 -4.82
N PHE A 788 -20.09 36.47 -3.79
CA PHE A 788 -19.56 35.28 -3.17
C PHE A 788 -20.63 34.40 -2.49
N VAL A 789 -21.65 35.01 -1.88
CA VAL A 789 -22.80 34.31 -1.28
C VAL A 789 -23.47 33.43 -2.31
N GLN A 790 -23.90 34.07 -3.42
CA GLN A 790 -24.62 33.39 -4.49
C GLN A 790 -23.75 32.29 -5.11
N SER A 791 -22.45 32.52 -5.31
CA SER A 791 -21.51 31.52 -5.83
C SER A 791 -21.42 30.28 -4.93
N MET A 792 -21.36 30.44 -3.61
CA MET A 792 -21.33 29.32 -2.66
C MET A 792 -22.66 28.57 -2.61
N GLU A 793 -23.78 29.29 -2.67
CA GLU A 793 -25.13 28.70 -2.74
C GLU A 793 -25.30 27.88 -4.01
N THR A 794 -24.86 28.41 -5.17
CA THR A 794 -24.88 27.70 -6.46
C THR A 794 -24.07 26.41 -6.41
N LEU A 795 -22.83 26.45 -5.90
CA LEU A 795 -22.01 25.25 -5.74
C LEU A 795 -22.72 24.21 -4.86
N HIS A 796 -23.33 24.66 -3.76
CA HIS A 796 -24.07 23.76 -2.87
C HIS A 796 -25.31 23.14 -3.56
N GLN A 797 -26.10 23.93 -4.31
CA GLN A 797 -27.27 23.49 -5.07
C GLN A 797 -26.88 22.48 -6.17
N LEU A 798 -25.71 22.64 -6.80
CA LEU A 798 -25.15 21.73 -7.77
C LEU A 798 -24.57 20.44 -7.14
N GLY A 799 -24.62 20.32 -5.79
CA GLY A 799 -24.24 19.13 -5.04
C GLY A 799 -22.74 18.98 -4.77
N TYR A 800 -21.97 20.08 -4.79
CA TYR A 800 -20.58 20.07 -4.38
C TYR A 800 -20.47 19.92 -2.85
N GLN A 801 -19.57 19.03 -2.41
CA GLN A 801 -19.45 18.63 -1.01
C GLN A 801 -18.06 18.87 -0.42
N ALA A 802 -17.05 19.04 -1.26
CA ALA A 802 -15.68 19.34 -0.83
C ALA A 802 -15.22 20.64 -1.48
N PHE A 803 -14.77 21.56 -0.65
CA PHE A 803 -14.27 22.87 -1.04
C PHE A 803 -12.79 22.95 -0.68
N ILE A 804 -11.93 23.02 -1.71
CA ILE A 804 -10.47 23.13 -1.56
C ILE A 804 -10.09 24.56 -1.86
N GLU A 805 -9.63 25.27 -0.84
CA GLU A 805 -9.17 26.64 -1.04
C GLU A 805 -7.73 26.64 -1.56
N ILE A 806 -7.61 27.09 -2.79
CA ILE A 806 -6.33 27.25 -3.49
C ILE A 806 -5.83 28.67 -3.21
N GLY A 807 -4.99 28.81 -2.21
CA GLY A 807 -4.50 30.13 -1.81
C GLY A 807 -3.63 30.10 -0.57
N ALA A 808 -3.10 31.27 -0.22
CA ALA A 808 -2.14 31.43 0.86
C ALA A 808 -2.75 31.35 2.28
N LYS A 809 -4.05 31.66 2.42
CA LYS A 809 -4.78 31.64 3.71
C LYS A 809 -6.20 31.13 3.50
N PRO A 810 -6.81 30.41 4.46
CA PRO A 810 -8.15 29.85 4.36
C PRO A 810 -9.25 30.90 4.61
N THR A 811 -9.31 31.95 3.80
CA THR A 811 -10.24 33.08 3.95
C THR A 811 -11.63 32.73 3.43
N LEU A 812 -11.70 32.10 2.24
CA LEU A 812 -12.96 31.76 1.59
C LEU A 812 -13.70 30.65 2.32
N LEU A 813 -12.98 29.65 2.84
CA LEU A 813 -13.55 28.58 3.65
C LEU A 813 -14.23 29.10 4.90
N GLY A 814 -13.66 30.11 5.55
CA GLY A 814 -14.28 30.76 6.72
C GLY A 814 -15.62 31.39 6.37
N MET A 815 -15.68 32.15 5.28
CA MET A 815 -16.91 32.78 4.77
C MET A 815 -17.92 31.74 4.28
N GLY A 816 -17.47 30.74 3.50
CA GLY A 816 -18.30 29.66 2.99
C GLY A 816 -18.98 28.83 4.10
N ARG A 817 -18.26 28.53 5.18
CA ARG A 817 -18.83 27.86 6.36
C ARG A 817 -19.95 28.65 7.00
N SER A 818 -19.80 29.97 7.08
CA SER A 818 -20.84 30.85 7.65
C SER A 818 -22.08 30.91 6.74
N ILE A 819 -21.90 30.92 5.41
CA ILE A 819 -22.99 30.93 4.44
C ILE A 819 -23.77 29.62 4.49
N LEU A 820 -23.05 28.47 4.53
CA LEU A 820 -23.63 27.13 4.49
C LEU A 820 -23.72 26.52 5.91
N GLU A 821 -23.90 27.32 6.96
CA GLU A 821 -23.84 26.86 8.37
C GLU A 821 -24.75 25.68 8.66
N ASN A 822 -25.98 25.70 8.14
CA ASN A 822 -26.96 24.61 8.31
C ASN A 822 -26.57 23.29 7.68
N HIS A 823 -25.63 23.29 6.75
CA HIS A 823 -25.13 22.13 6.00
C HIS A 823 -23.66 21.81 6.29
N SER A 824 -22.96 22.65 7.05
CA SER A 824 -21.49 22.61 7.23
C SER A 824 -20.94 21.29 7.80
N LYS A 825 -21.74 20.54 8.56
CA LYS A 825 -21.37 19.23 9.15
C LYS A 825 -21.14 18.13 8.11
N PHE A 826 -21.70 18.28 6.93
CA PHE A 826 -21.62 17.28 5.85
C PHE A 826 -20.64 17.68 4.76
N LEU A 827 -20.08 18.87 4.84
CA LEU A 827 -19.18 19.47 3.85
C LEU A 827 -17.72 19.39 4.32
N LEU A 828 -16.81 19.20 3.37
CA LEU A 828 -15.37 19.24 3.61
C LEU A 828 -14.83 20.63 3.24
N TRP A 829 -13.99 21.16 4.12
CA TRP A 829 -13.39 22.47 4.02
C TRP A 829 -11.88 22.36 4.13
N LEU A 830 -11.19 22.36 3.01
CA LEU A 830 -9.83 21.89 2.85
C LEU A 830 -8.90 23.05 2.43
N PRO A 831 -8.13 23.64 3.35
CA PRO A 831 -7.17 24.66 2.99
C PRO A 831 -5.89 24.04 2.38
N SER A 832 -5.33 24.71 1.36
CA SER A 832 -4.00 24.37 0.84
C SER A 832 -2.90 24.85 1.78
N LEU A 833 -2.93 26.12 2.16
CA LEU A 833 -1.93 26.72 3.05
C LEU A 833 -2.61 27.43 4.23
N ARG A 834 -1.83 27.66 5.28
CA ARG A 834 -2.24 28.46 6.43
C ARG A 834 -1.03 29.16 7.01
N GLN A 835 -1.06 30.50 7.05
CA GLN A 835 0.01 31.30 7.62
C GLN A 835 0.36 30.85 9.04
N GLY A 836 1.64 30.61 9.30
CA GLY A 836 2.14 30.15 10.60
C GLY A 836 2.16 28.64 10.82
N ASN A 837 1.56 27.86 9.90
CA ASN A 837 1.67 26.40 9.89
C ASN A 837 2.73 25.97 8.87
N SER A 838 3.22 24.74 9.00
CA SER A 838 3.99 24.09 7.94
C SER A 838 3.10 23.80 6.72
N ASP A 839 3.60 24.10 5.52
CA ASP A 839 2.90 23.89 4.26
C ASP A 839 2.56 22.41 4.08
N TRP A 840 3.54 21.51 4.30
CA TRP A 840 3.34 20.07 4.18
C TRP A 840 2.32 19.49 5.16
N GLN A 841 2.37 19.92 6.42
CA GLN A 841 1.41 19.41 7.41
C GLN A 841 -0.02 19.82 7.07
N GLN A 842 -0.21 21.05 6.59
CA GLN A 842 -1.52 21.54 6.20
C GLN A 842 -2.04 20.75 4.97
N LEU A 843 -1.22 20.58 3.94
CA LEU A 843 -1.59 19.81 2.75
C LEU A 843 -1.88 18.34 3.10
N PHE A 844 -1.04 17.70 3.90
CA PHE A 844 -1.26 16.30 4.31
C PHE A 844 -2.51 16.12 5.18
N GLN A 845 -2.89 17.12 5.97
CA GLN A 845 -4.15 17.09 6.69
C GLN A 845 -5.33 17.11 5.72
N SER A 846 -5.31 17.99 4.73
CA SER A 846 -6.36 18.08 3.71
C SER A 846 -6.40 16.84 2.82
N LEU A 847 -5.24 16.27 2.43
CA LEU A 847 -5.16 14.99 1.72
C LEU A 847 -5.70 13.82 2.55
N GLY A 848 -5.41 13.80 3.85
CA GLY A 848 -5.92 12.79 4.77
C GLY A 848 -7.45 12.78 4.85
N GLU A 849 -8.07 13.97 4.90
CA GLU A 849 -9.53 14.13 4.87
C GLU A 849 -10.12 13.61 3.54
N LEU A 850 -9.49 13.90 2.40
CA LEU A 850 -9.92 13.39 1.09
C LEU A 850 -9.76 11.86 1.00
N TYR A 851 -8.63 11.34 1.47
CA TYR A 851 -8.35 9.92 1.49
C TYR A 851 -9.42 9.12 2.24
N VAL A 852 -9.80 9.55 3.45
CA VAL A 852 -10.78 8.82 4.25
C VAL A 852 -12.21 8.93 3.69
N LYS A 853 -12.46 9.86 2.77
CA LYS A 853 -13.72 9.98 2.01
C LYS A 853 -13.70 9.20 0.69
N GLY A 854 -12.60 8.54 0.35
CA GLY A 854 -12.54 7.65 -0.81
C GLY A 854 -11.94 8.25 -2.07
N VAL A 855 -11.43 9.47 -2.02
CA VAL A 855 -10.72 10.05 -3.16
C VAL A 855 -9.50 9.19 -3.50
N LYS A 856 -9.34 8.89 -4.78
CA LYS A 856 -8.16 8.17 -5.28
C LYS A 856 -7.02 9.16 -5.45
N LEU A 857 -5.93 8.94 -4.74
CA LEU A 857 -4.76 9.81 -4.75
C LEU A 857 -3.59 9.14 -5.49
N ASN A 858 -2.83 9.94 -6.22
CA ASN A 858 -1.59 9.50 -6.86
C ASN A 858 -0.42 9.68 -5.87
N TRP A 859 -0.22 8.69 -5.01
CA TRP A 859 0.78 8.74 -3.95
C TRP A 859 2.22 8.82 -4.44
N SER A 860 2.52 8.33 -5.66
CA SER A 860 3.86 8.37 -6.23
C SER A 860 4.33 9.79 -6.54
N GLU A 861 3.41 10.68 -6.85
CA GLU A 861 3.71 12.10 -7.10
C GLU A 861 3.83 12.92 -5.81
N CYS A 862 3.35 12.38 -4.68
CA CYS A 862 3.53 13.06 -3.39
C CYS A 862 4.97 12.98 -2.89
N ASP A 863 5.68 11.87 -3.17
CA ASP A 863 7.08 11.65 -2.77
C ASP A 863 7.69 10.50 -3.59
N ASP A 864 8.56 10.82 -4.55
CA ASP A 864 9.09 9.88 -5.56
C ASP A 864 10.48 9.29 -5.23
N SER A 865 11.09 9.68 -4.12
CA SER A 865 12.50 9.40 -3.83
C SER A 865 12.74 8.50 -2.61
N ARG A 866 11.83 7.54 -2.33
CA ARG A 866 11.86 6.72 -1.13
C ARG A 866 12.17 5.25 -1.44
N ASN A 867 12.67 4.56 -0.42
CA ASN A 867 12.89 3.13 -0.49
C ASN A 867 11.64 2.38 -0.03
N LEU A 868 11.39 1.23 -0.65
CA LEU A 868 10.39 0.31 -0.15
C LEU A 868 10.94 -0.46 1.06
N VAL A 869 10.12 -0.60 2.09
CA VAL A 869 10.45 -1.32 3.32
C VAL A 869 9.39 -2.36 3.63
N HIS A 870 9.80 -3.46 4.29
CA HIS A 870 8.83 -4.44 4.78
C HIS A 870 8.02 -3.84 5.92
N LEU A 871 6.70 -3.96 5.83
CA LEU A 871 5.74 -3.44 6.80
C LEU A 871 4.77 -4.54 7.24
N PRO A 872 4.13 -4.41 8.39
CA PRO A 872 3.12 -5.36 8.86
C PRO A 872 2.05 -5.63 7.80
N THR A 873 1.64 -6.88 7.70
CA THR A 873 0.62 -7.35 6.78
C THR A 873 -0.79 -7.28 7.38
N TYR A 874 -1.81 -7.44 6.54
CA TYR A 874 -3.23 -7.33 6.90
C TYR A 874 -3.62 -8.25 8.08
N PRO A 875 -4.35 -7.76 9.11
CA PRO A 875 -4.84 -8.55 10.23
C PRO A 875 -6.16 -9.25 9.90
N PHE A 876 -6.12 -10.47 9.40
CA PHE A 876 -7.32 -11.24 9.10
C PHE A 876 -8.22 -11.42 10.32
N GLN A 877 -9.52 -11.23 10.15
CA GLN A 877 -10.54 -11.36 11.21
C GLN A 877 -11.06 -12.80 11.26
N ARG A 878 -10.19 -13.72 11.69
CA ARG A 878 -10.40 -15.16 11.64
C ARG A 878 -11.50 -15.62 12.57
N GLN A 879 -12.36 -16.53 12.07
CA GLN A 879 -13.38 -17.26 12.81
C GLN A 879 -13.16 -18.77 12.63
N ARG A 880 -13.77 -19.59 13.51
CA ARG A 880 -13.65 -21.04 13.41
C ARG A 880 -14.56 -21.60 12.32
N PHE A 881 -13.99 -22.40 11.42
CA PHE A 881 -14.67 -23.17 10.38
C PHE A 881 -14.15 -24.61 10.41
N TRP A 882 -15.03 -25.56 10.72
CA TRP A 882 -14.65 -26.95 10.82
C TRP A 882 -15.84 -27.82 10.47
N TRP A 883 -15.60 -28.94 9.80
CA TRP A 883 -16.62 -29.92 9.51
C TRP A 883 -16.86 -30.79 10.74
N GLU A 884 -18.05 -30.79 11.32
CA GLU A 884 -18.43 -31.55 12.54
C GLU A 884 -19.33 -32.77 12.26
N GLY A 885 -19.54 -33.14 10.99
CA GLY A 885 -20.50 -34.18 10.60
C GLY A 885 -21.96 -33.74 10.75
N ASN A 886 -22.90 -34.56 10.30
CA ASN A 886 -24.34 -34.23 10.29
C ASN A 886 -25.04 -34.16 11.69
N ASN A 887 -24.35 -34.04 12.79
CA ASN A 887 -24.92 -34.04 14.14
C ASN A 887 -25.26 -32.65 14.72
N SER A 888 -25.34 -31.63 13.95
CA SER A 888 -25.86 -30.36 14.48
C SER A 888 -26.72 -29.61 13.47
N HIS A 889 -28.03 -29.74 13.62
CA HIS A 889 -29.01 -28.72 13.23
C HIS A 889 -28.94 -27.49 14.18
N GLN A 890 -27.74 -27.07 14.57
CA GLN A 890 -27.54 -25.83 15.30
C GLN A 890 -26.48 -25.03 14.56
N SER A 891 -26.95 -24.21 13.60
CA SER A 891 -26.20 -23.05 13.15
C SER A 891 -25.79 -22.25 14.38
N PRO A 892 -24.54 -21.78 14.50
CA PRO A 892 -24.21 -20.81 15.53
C PRO A 892 -25.14 -19.59 15.34
N VAL A 893 -26.00 -19.35 16.29
CA VAL A 893 -26.83 -18.16 16.37
C VAL A 893 -25.83 -17.01 16.59
N ILE A 894 -25.51 -16.32 15.51
CA ILE A 894 -24.83 -15.04 15.62
C ILE A 894 -25.84 -14.10 16.27
N SER A 895 -25.68 -13.82 17.57
CA SER A 895 -26.42 -12.78 18.25
C SER A 895 -26.01 -11.43 17.67
N TYR A 896 -26.72 -11.00 16.64
CA TYR A 896 -26.73 -9.59 16.29
C TYR A 896 -27.42 -8.85 17.45
N GLN A 897 -26.67 -8.04 18.17
CA GLN A 897 -27.27 -7.00 18.97
C GLN A 897 -28.11 -6.14 18.00
N LYS A 898 -29.40 -6.06 18.32
CA LYS A 898 -30.37 -5.26 17.59
C LYS A 898 -29.88 -3.82 17.55
N ALA A 899 -29.47 -3.37 16.38
CA ALA A 899 -29.55 -1.98 16.02
C ALA A 899 -31.00 -1.70 15.59
N ASP A 900 -31.51 -0.58 16.06
CA ASP A 900 -32.92 -0.18 15.96
C ASP A 900 -33.46 -0.23 14.52
N LYS A 901 -34.72 -0.63 14.43
CA LYS A 901 -35.50 -0.68 13.21
C LYS A 901 -35.67 0.73 12.64
N GLU A 902 -35.10 1.02 11.49
CA GLU A 902 -35.68 1.94 10.54
C GLU A 902 -36.25 1.14 9.37
N GLU A 903 -37.54 1.35 9.13
CA GLU A 903 -38.31 0.71 8.07
C GLU A 903 -37.86 1.21 6.70
N PHE A 904 -37.44 0.30 5.83
CA PHE A 904 -37.25 0.57 4.40
C PHE A 904 -38.46 0.04 3.60
N PRO A 905 -38.98 0.83 2.64
CA PRO A 905 -40.04 0.38 1.78
C PRO A 905 -39.52 -0.62 0.75
N SER A 906 -40.28 -1.68 0.54
CA SER A 906 -40.03 -2.73 -0.44
C SER A 906 -40.02 -2.21 -1.89
N PRO A 907 -39.07 -2.58 -2.74
CA PRO A 907 -39.18 -2.35 -4.18
C PRO A 907 -39.96 -3.48 -4.84
N GLN A 908 -40.96 -3.09 -5.60
CA GLN A 908 -41.67 -3.95 -6.54
C GLN A 908 -40.74 -4.34 -7.69
N SER A 909 -40.67 -5.64 -7.97
CA SER A 909 -40.04 -6.20 -9.17
C SER A 909 -40.92 -5.98 -10.41
N PRO A 910 -40.28 -5.92 -11.58
CA PRO A 910 -40.78 -6.73 -12.69
C PRO A 910 -39.74 -7.73 -13.20
N LEU A 911 -40.19 -8.97 -13.26
CA LEU A 911 -39.57 -10.07 -13.94
C LEU A 911 -39.46 -9.80 -15.45
N THR A 912 -38.28 -9.95 -16.04
CA THR A 912 -38.13 -10.36 -17.42
C THR A 912 -37.14 -11.51 -17.51
N SER A 913 -37.69 -12.62 -18.00
CA SER A 913 -37.02 -13.88 -18.29
C SER A 913 -35.99 -13.75 -19.41
N HIS A 914 -34.74 -14.20 -19.14
CA HIS A 914 -33.87 -14.67 -20.21
C HIS A 914 -33.42 -16.10 -19.91
N GLN A 915 -33.86 -16.98 -20.78
CA GLN A 915 -33.55 -18.42 -20.82
C GLN A 915 -32.06 -18.59 -21.14
N SER A 916 -31.38 -19.41 -20.32
CA SER A 916 -30.09 -19.99 -20.66
C SER A 916 -30.27 -21.15 -21.62
N PRO A 917 -29.41 -21.34 -22.64
CA PRO A 917 -29.50 -22.47 -23.52
C PRO A 917 -28.99 -23.76 -22.83
N VAL A 918 -29.85 -24.77 -22.84
CA VAL A 918 -29.53 -26.14 -22.47
C VAL A 918 -28.80 -26.78 -23.67
N ILE A 919 -27.53 -27.17 -23.46
CA ILE A 919 -26.81 -27.97 -24.42
C ILE A 919 -27.20 -29.44 -24.18
N SER A 920 -28.02 -29.98 -25.10
CA SER A 920 -28.33 -31.40 -25.17
C SER A 920 -27.24 -32.15 -25.94
N TYR A 921 -26.60 -33.12 -25.29
CA TYR A 921 -25.77 -34.07 -25.98
C TYR A 921 -26.65 -35.07 -26.74
N GLN A 922 -26.62 -35.02 -28.07
CA GLN A 922 -27.07 -36.14 -28.92
C GLN A 922 -25.96 -37.19 -29.03
N LYS A 923 -26.35 -38.45 -28.82
CA LYS A 923 -25.55 -39.64 -29.13
C LYS A 923 -25.28 -39.68 -30.63
N ALA A 924 -24.03 -39.75 -31.01
CA ALA A 924 -23.63 -40.16 -32.35
C ALA A 924 -23.11 -41.60 -32.26
N ASP A 925 -23.65 -42.44 -33.15
CA ASP A 925 -23.36 -43.83 -33.29
C ASP A 925 -21.94 -44.10 -33.80
N LYS A 926 -21.48 -45.31 -33.50
CA LYS A 926 -20.24 -45.90 -33.99
C LYS A 926 -20.24 -45.98 -35.52
N GLU A 927 -19.10 -45.63 -36.13
CA GLU A 927 -18.44 -46.47 -37.18
C GLU A 927 -17.09 -45.81 -37.58
N GLU A 928 -16.08 -46.69 -37.55
CA GLU A 928 -14.85 -46.80 -38.36
C GLU A 928 -13.90 -45.56 -38.50
N PHE A 929 -12.78 -45.54 -37.82
CA PHE A 929 -11.42 -45.97 -38.27
C PHE A 929 -10.45 -45.87 -37.10
#